data_01640cc4eae180977e5dbdb113c55c3d
#
_entry.id   01640cc4eae180977e5dbdb113c55c3d
#
_cell.length_a   1.000
_cell.length_b   1.000
_cell.length_c   1.000
_cell.angle_alpha   90.00
_cell.angle_beta   90.00
_cell.angle_gamma   90.00
#
_symmetry.space_group_name_H-M   'P 1'
#
loop_
_entity.id
_entity.type
_entity.pdbx_description
1 polymer ?
#
loop_
_entity_poly.entity_id
_entity_poly.type
_entity_poly.pdbx_seq_one_letter_code
_entity_poly.pdbx_strand_id
1 'polypeptide(L)'
;MIRRGWLKTVSLLLTLVMVMGAFGSYTTLADETGTESAGTAGSADTAVSADTVAAEDTAETAADASSSVSVSYSEERLQHNYTHVSAAYTARDYAGEDIVYILADCIDDAGSITVTSDSYDYGHDVISAASTDTFSVRIDVPETALYFLGFDYLSYDASILPIEFAMSIDDEYPFYEARNLQFETTWVSDGEKSIDRYGNEIVTMPDKAIRWEHKNISDASYRYSEPLKVELTAGTHIFEFAVSEGQFLLGGITLSAPYAPAAYTGSAAAEGDALITIEGEDFYERNDSSIHAVGEYDTAINPTYVKETILNTVDEDSFNEAGQTVTYSFTVENAGYYNIALNYRQSEKNGFPVFVNYKIDGEIPNEAFYNYPMEYATKYTVATLTDDEGENLSVYLTPGEHTISMTISADPIRYALEAVDEIISGISDLSLEVTKVAGTNKDKYRDLKLTRYIPDVAERMYNWVDELYAIATEAGQYVGTDDPEEVAAFSYLLIAAKQLKTLAEEPNELIYRVDELSTSTNSINTQIANFVDIINDNDIAIDRIYIYQEGAKLPSKPGFFKSLGLKISRFFNSFFGQSYSASNTDESHIQVWVNRPRQYVEIMQKMIDDEFTPATGIEVDLSLMTDAQKLILSNASGDTPDIATGINYSIPFEMGIRGALVDLTKFDNYQEVFSRYSEGLLVPSVIGDQLISLPETMNFYVMFYRTDILDKLGLTAPNTMEELIAMLPDLQMRGLNVYYPTAPMSAMRNFHGTTPLVFQNGGSLYGETALDLMLDSEETIKGFTQLTELFTLYDLPVDVPNFYQHFRNGDLAIGIADFNSYNLILNAAPEIANSWAIALVPGVEDEETGEINRYMSGGAESTVMFHSDDEREQKAWQFMDWWSSASVQAEFGQMLQIMYGDEYIWPTANLEAFELLPYPSSDKDIIMEQAEQILEAPRLLGSYMLEREMSNAFNSIVVDGESVRSTVDEAVKIVTRETERKLEEFGYIDSEGNVIEEYYIPSVERVREILGK
;
A
#
# COMPACT_ATOMS: atom_id res chain seq x y z
N MET A 1 -66.58 11.17 14.76
CA MET A 1 -65.43 11.78 15.47
C MET A 1 -64.12 10.98 15.29
N ILE A 2 -64.15 9.72 14.97
CA ILE A 2 -62.93 8.85 14.85
C ILE A 2 -62.10 9.12 13.57
N ARG A 3 -62.72 9.55 12.47
CA ARG A 3 -62.01 9.84 11.22
C ARG A 3 -61.16 11.15 11.22
N ARG A 4 -61.45 12.11 12.11
CA ARG A 4 -60.72 13.34 12.22
C ARG A 4 -59.47 13.23 13.14
N GLY A 5 -59.40 12.26 14.04
CA GLY A 5 -58.23 11.96 14.86
C GLY A 5 -57.13 11.29 14.07
N TRP A 6 -57.48 10.36 13.24
CA TRP A 6 -56.52 9.58 12.43
C TRP A 6 -55.76 10.45 11.38
N LEU A 7 -56.49 11.40 10.76
CA LEU A 7 -55.91 12.34 9.82
C LEU A 7 -54.93 13.34 10.48
N LYS A 8 -55.17 13.70 11.74
CA LYS A 8 -54.24 14.57 12.47
C LYS A 8 -52.97 13.82 12.93
N THR A 9 -53.11 12.56 13.29
CA THR A 9 -51.91 11.73 13.68
C THR A 9 -51.06 11.38 12.49
N VAL A 10 -51.65 11.07 11.36
CA VAL A 10 -50.92 10.83 10.10
C VAL A 10 -50.31 12.10 9.55
N SER A 11 -50.95 13.26 9.66
CA SER A 11 -50.42 14.55 9.30
C SER A 11 -49.25 14.99 10.21
N LEU A 12 -49.32 14.66 11.52
CA LEU A 12 -48.27 14.95 12.50
C LEU A 12 -47.02 14.04 12.25
N LEU A 13 -47.24 12.76 11.90
CA LEU A 13 -46.19 11.81 11.53
C LEU A 13 -45.52 12.20 10.22
N LEU A 14 -46.27 12.63 9.19
CA LEU A 14 -45.73 13.12 7.93
C LEU A 14 -44.94 14.42 8.09
N THR A 15 -45.38 15.30 8.99
CA THR A 15 -44.66 16.55 9.29
C THR A 15 -43.38 16.26 10.08
N LEU A 16 -43.38 15.27 10.97
CA LEU A 16 -42.19 14.82 11.72
C LEU A 16 -41.18 14.18 10.78
N VAL A 17 -41.62 13.37 9.83
CA VAL A 17 -40.75 12.77 8.79
C VAL A 17 -40.19 13.83 7.84
N MET A 18 -40.96 14.85 7.47
CA MET A 18 -40.47 15.98 6.67
C MET A 18 -39.47 16.88 7.43
N VAL A 19 -39.65 17.06 8.73
CA VAL A 19 -38.72 17.84 9.56
C VAL A 19 -37.42 17.07 9.81
N MET A 20 -37.46 15.74 9.99
CA MET A 20 -36.25 14.94 10.10
C MET A 20 -35.50 14.76 8.75
N GLY A 21 -36.22 14.75 7.62
CA GLY A 21 -35.61 14.78 6.29
C GLY A 21 -34.93 16.13 5.94
N ALA A 22 -35.31 17.21 6.63
CA ALA A 22 -34.70 18.53 6.43
C ALA A 22 -33.43 18.77 7.29
N PHE A 23 -33.17 17.93 8.30
CA PHE A 23 -31.97 18.00 9.14
C PHE A 23 -30.86 17.03 8.71
N GLY A 24 -31.13 16.13 7.76
CA GLY A 24 -30.15 15.20 7.20
C GLY A 24 -29.32 15.73 6.01
N SER A 25 -29.50 16.99 5.63
CA SER A 25 -28.84 17.53 4.43
C SER A 25 -27.92 18.73 4.72
N TYR A 26 -27.33 18.79 5.89
CA TYR A 26 -26.37 19.84 6.24
C TYR A 26 -25.08 19.27 6.85
N THR A 27 -24.32 18.53 6.08
CA THR A 27 -22.88 18.35 6.31
C THR A 27 -22.23 17.97 5.00
N THR A 28 -22.05 18.93 4.10
CA THR A 28 -20.95 19.03 3.14
C THR A 28 -21.15 20.30 2.35
N LEU A 29 -20.63 21.39 2.84
CA LEU A 29 -20.30 22.61 2.10
C LEU A 29 -19.51 23.53 3.06
N ALA A 30 -18.24 23.43 2.98
CA ALA A 30 -17.28 24.44 3.41
C ALA A 30 -16.23 24.43 2.31
N ASP A 31 -15.82 25.47 1.74
CA ASP A 31 -16.11 26.86 1.79
C ASP A 31 -15.14 27.48 0.75
N GLU A 32 -15.63 27.85 -0.43
CA GLU A 32 -14.90 28.74 -1.31
C GLU A 32 -15.33 30.18 -0.99
N THR A 33 -14.45 30.94 -0.34
CA THR A 33 -14.49 32.38 -0.45
C THR A 33 -13.10 32.91 -0.70
N GLY A 34 -12.85 33.27 -1.95
CA GLY A 34 -11.75 34.08 -2.37
C GLY A 34 -11.83 35.48 -1.81
N THR A 35 -10.71 36.03 -1.48
CA THR A 35 -10.51 37.48 -1.43
C THR A 35 -9.22 37.82 -2.14
N GLU A 36 -9.38 38.45 -3.31
CA GLU A 36 -8.36 39.23 -3.97
C GLU A 36 -7.91 40.37 -3.08
N SER A 37 -6.62 40.61 -2.99
CA SER A 37 -6.11 41.96 -2.79
C SER A 37 -4.85 42.16 -3.60
N ALA A 38 -4.94 43.07 -4.52
CA ALA A 38 -3.84 43.60 -5.30
C ALA A 38 -2.97 44.55 -4.45
N GLY A 39 -1.66 44.57 -4.74
CA GLY A 39 -0.74 45.52 -4.15
C GLY A 39 0.63 45.51 -4.81
N THR A 40 0.73 46.17 -5.93
CA THR A 40 1.80 47.09 -6.42
C THR A 40 3.28 46.80 -6.17
N ALA A 41 3.92 46.80 -7.32
CA ALA A 41 5.31 46.95 -7.73
C ALA A 41 6.26 47.79 -6.88
N GLY A 42 7.52 47.36 -6.86
CA GLY A 42 8.69 48.19 -6.55
C GLY A 42 9.95 47.58 -7.13
N SER A 43 10.39 48.14 -8.21
CA SER A 43 11.65 47.85 -8.92
C SER A 43 12.85 48.38 -8.19
N ALA A 44 13.98 47.67 -8.20
CA ALA A 44 15.29 48.25 -8.15
C ALA A 44 16.33 47.40 -8.91
N ASP A 45 16.79 47.96 -9.99
CA ASP A 45 17.98 47.53 -10.75
C ASP A 45 19.24 47.60 -9.90
N THR A 46 20.09 46.59 -10.02
CA THR A 46 21.56 46.81 -9.98
C THR A 46 22.26 45.76 -10.84
N ALA A 47 22.84 46.22 -11.91
CA ALA A 47 23.72 45.49 -12.80
C ALA A 47 25.12 45.37 -12.16
N VAL A 48 25.73 44.19 -12.25
CA VAL A 48 27.19 44.03 -12.16
C VAL A 48 27.67 43.10 -13.28
N SER A 49 28.68 43.54 -13.90
CA SER A 49 29.35 43.18 -15.14
C SER A 49 29.97 41.79 -15.15
N ALA A 50 29.96 41.20 -16.34
CA ALA A 50 30.67 39.99 -16.72
C ALA A 50 32.19 40.29 -16.87
N ASP A 51 32.99 39.34 -16.38
CA ASP A 51 34.36 39.19 -16.82
C ASP A 51 34.56 37.78 -17.40
N THR A 52 35.01 37.81 -18.68
CA THR A 52 35.38 36.66 -19.49
C THR A 52 36.75 36.13 -19.14
N VAL A 53 36.84 34.83 -18.85
CA VAL A 53 38.13 34.12 -18.92
C VAL A 53 38.01 32.99 -19.94
N ALA A 54 38.96 33.03 -20.89
CA ALA A 54 39.08 32.08 -21.98
C ALA A 54 39.61 30.72 -21.49
N ALA A 55 39.00 29.63 -21.98
CA ALA A 55 39.50 28.28 -21.81
C ALA A 55 40.38 27.90 -23.01
N GLU A 56 41.56 27.38 -22.76
CA GLU A 56 42.47 26.77 -23.71
C GLU A 56 42.04 25.30 -23.99
N ASP A 57 42.04 25.00 -25.31
CA ASP A 57 41.90 23.67 -25.87
C ASP A 57 43.06 22.75 -25.51
N THR A 58 42.79 21.57 -24.96
CA THR A 58 43.68 20.42 -25.09
C THR A 58 42.88 19.20 -25.54
N ALA A 59 43.04 18.88 -26.82
CA ALA A 59 42.57 17.64 -27.41
C ALA A 59 43.52 16.50 -26.96
N GLU A 60 42.99 15.48 -26.28
CA GLU A 60 43.64 14.20 -26.14
C GLU A 60 42.74 13.06 -26.68
N THR A 61 43.38 12.19 -27.38
CA THR A 61 42.91 11.14 -28.27
C THR A 61 42.06 10.09 -27.51
N ALA A 62 40.84 9.88 -28.01
CA ALA A 62 40.02 8.77 -27.62
C ALA A 62 40.54 7.42 -28.15
N ALA A 63 40.84 6.52 -27.24
CA ALA A 63 41.03 5.10 -27.55
C ALA A 63 39.65 4.42 -27.49
N ASP A 64 39.34 3.68 -28.55
CA ASP A 64 38.19 2.80 -28.66
C ASP A 64 38.06 1.86 -27.44
N ALA A 65 37.07 2.14 -26.61
CA ALA A 65 36.46 1.14 -25.73
C ALA A 65 35.06 0.89 -26.27
N SER A 66 34.81 -0.30 -26.79
CA SER A 66 33.49 -0.79 -27.06
C SER A 66 32.71 -0.81 -25.74
N SER A 67 31.98 0.26 -25.46
CA SER A 67 30.99 0.27 -24.42
C SER A 67 29.82 -0.60 -24.88
N SER A 68 29.65 -1.76 -24.27
CA SER A 68 28.36 -2.39 -24.21
C SER A 68 27.42 -1.33 -23.57
N VAL A 69 26.52 -0.78 -24.34
CA VAL A 69 25.42 0.05 -23.86
C VAL A 69 24.58 -0.89 -23.01
N SER A 70 24.64 -0.77 -21.70
CA SER A 70 23.67 -1.43 -20.84
C SER A 70 22.31 -0.78 -21.12
N VAL A 71 21.39 -1.56 -21.67
CA VAL A 71 19.99 -1.15 -21.84
C VAL A 71 19.44 -0.88 -20.43
N SER A 72 18.78 0.25 -20.23
CA SER A 72 18.19 0.54 -18.92
C SER A 72 17.05 -0.46 -18.62
N TYR A 73 16.80 -0.75 -17.34
CA TYR A 73 15.79 -1.70 -16.89
C TYR A 73 14.38 -1.34 -17.43
N SER A 74 14.06 -0.05 -17.50
CA SER A 74 12.81 0.46 -18.07
C SER A 74 12.71 0.28 -19.59
N GLU A 75 13.81 0.41 -20.33
CA GLU A 75 13.83 0.12 -21.77
C GLU A 75 13.67 -1.36 -22.03
N GLU A 76 14.27 -2.22 -21.20
CA GLU A 76 14.12 -3.66 -21.30
C GLU A 76 12.65 -4.08 -21.07
N ARG A 77 11.96 -3.51 -20.09
CA ARG A 77 10.53 -3.75 -19.84
C ARG A 77 9.66 -3.46 -21.05
N LEU A 78 9.91 -2.38 -21.76
CA LEU A 78 9.11 -1.97 -22.92
C LEU A 78 9.49 -2.72 -24.21
N GLN A 79 10.75 -3.11 -24.38
CA GLN A 79 11.24 -3.71 -25.62
C GLN A 79 11.35 -5.23 -25.60
N HIS A 80 11.38 -5.84 -24.42
CA HIS A 80 11.55 -7.27 -24.22
C HIS A 80 10.40 -7.90 -23.41
N ASN A 81 9.23 -7.25 -23.35
CA ASN A 81 8.03 -7.82 -22.75
C ASN A 81 7.51 -9.01 -23.57
N TYR A 82 6.68 -9.83 -22.96
CA TYR A 82 6.15 -11.03 -23.59
C TYR A 82 5.40 -10.76 -24.89
N THR A 83 4.66 -9.66 -25.01
CA THR A 83 3.98 -9.26 -26.26
C THR A 83 4.96 -9.13 -27.43
N HIS A 84 6.06 -8.41 -27.22
CA HIS A 84 7.08 -8.22 -28.27
C HIS A 84 7.84 -9.49 -28.58
N VAL A 85 8.23 -10.25 -27.54
CA VAL A 85 8.96 -11.49 -27.69
C VAL A 85 8.11 -12.55 -28.36
N SER A 86 6.87 -12.77 -27.91
CA SER A 86 5.97 -13.78 -28.47
C SER A 86 5.56 -13.50 -29.90
N ALA A 87 5.44 -12.23 -30.30
CA ALA A 87 5.21 -11.82 -31.69
C ALA A 87 6.38 -12.19 -32.63
N ALA A 88 7.58 -12.36 -32.09
CA ALA A 88 8.78 -12.73 -32.84
C ALA A 88 8.99 -14.24 -32.90
N TYR A 89 8.24 -15.06 -32.17
CA TYR A 89 8.37 -16.51 -32.17
C TYR A 89 8.21 -17.12 -33.58
N THR A 90 9.08 -18.07 -33.93
CA THR A 90 9.06 -18.74 -35.21
C THR A 90 8.87 -20.25 -35.08
N ALA A 91 9.08 -20.81 -33.89
CA ALA A 91 8.83 -22.22 -33.63
C ALA A 91 7.32 -22.50 -33.61
N ARG A 92 6.97 -23.73 -33.90
CA ARG A 92 5.60 -24.25 -33.76
C ARG A 92 5.33 -24.60 -32.29
N ASP A 93 4.08 -24.66 -31.90
CA ASP A 93 3.70 -25.23 -30.61
C ASP A 93 4.13 -26.70 -30.52
N TYR A 94 4.64 -27.09 -29.38
CA TYR A 94 4.87 -28.52 -29.06
C TYR A 94 3.53 -29.27 -29.14
N ALA A 95 3.57 -30.48 -29.63
CA ALA A 95 2.37 -31.31 -29.82
C ALA A 95 2.59 -32.78 -29.36
N GLY A 96 3.65 -33.04 -28.57
CA GLY A 96 3.93 -34.31 -27.97
C GLY A 96 3.21 -34.56 -26.64
N GLU A 97 3.55 -35.69 -26.00
CA GLU A 97 3.14 -35.97 -24.62
C GLU A 97 3.94 -35.11 -23.64
N ASP A 98 3.36 -34.83 -22.47
CA ASP A 98 4.02 -34.07 -21.41
C ASP A 98 5.34 -34.71 -20.97
N ILE A 99 6.35 -33.88 -20.77
CA ILE A 99 7.70 -34.30 -20.37
C ILE A 99 7.96 -33.80 -18.96
N VAL A 100 8.05 -34.71 -18.02
CA VAL A 100 8.21 -34.38 -16.58
C VAL A 100 9.63 -34.66 -16.15
N TYR A 101 10.25 -33.70 -15.47
CA TYR A 101 11.54 -33.82 -14.81
C TYR A 101 11.38 -33.61 -13.31
N ILE A 102 11.95 -34.49 -12.49
CA ILE A 102 12.06 -34.24 -11.04
C ILE A 102 13.23 -33.28 -10.82
N LEU A 103 12.94 -32.09 -10.29
CA LEU A 103 13.94 -31.02 -10.22
C LEU A 103 15.13 -31.38 -9.33
N ALA A 104 14.93 -32.11 -8.24
CA ALA A 104 16.00 -32.57 -7.35
C ALA A 104 17.02 -33.47 -8.08
N ASP A 105 16.61 -34.21 -9.11
CA ASP A 105 17.50 -35.08 -9.94
C ASP A 105 18.24 -34.26 -11.01
N CYS A 106 17.82 -33.04 -11.28
CA CYS A 106 18.30 -32.21 -12.39
C CYS A 106 19.21 -31.05 -11.92
N ILE A 107 19.55 -30.94 -10.64
CA ILE A 107 20.36 -29.86 -10.09
C ILE A 107 21.71 -29.77 -10.81
N ASP A 108 22.04 -28.59 -11.36
CA ASP A 108 23.35 -28.26 -11.92
C ASP A 108 24.21 -27.52 -10.88
N ASP A 109 23.69 -26.49 -10.26
CA ASP A 109 24.25 -25.83 -9.09
C ASP A 109 23.18 -25.73 -7.99
N ALA A 110 23.49 -26.24 -6.81
CA ALA A 110 22.57 -26.24 -5.69
C ALA A 110 22.47 -24.86 -5.00
N GLY A 111 23.45 -23.95 -5.20
CA GLY A 111 23.45 -22.66 -4.53
C GLY A 111 23.26 -22.79 -3.02
N SER A 112 22.19 -22.16 -2.51
CA SER A 112 21.83 -22.15 -1.08
C SER A 112 20.68 -23.10 -0.70
N ILE A 113 20.01 -23.74 -1.68
CA ILE A 113 18.86 -24.61 -1.43
C ILE A 113 19.22 -25.91 -0.70
N THR A 114 18.20 -26.57 -0.16
CA THR A 114 18.32 -27.91 0.43
C THR A 114 17.44 -28.90 -0.30
N VAL A 115 17.88 -30.18 -0.34
CA VAL A 115 17.08 -31.27 -0.91
C VAL A 115 16.55 -32.14 0.23
N THR A 116 15.24 -32.36 0.24
CA THR A 116 14.55 -33.19 1.23
C THR A 116 13.87 -34.39 0.55
N SER A 117 13.88 -35.55 1.24
CA SER A 117 13.30 -36.77 0.68
C SER A 117 11.82 -36.86 1.01
N ASP A 118 11.00 -37.10 -0.01
CA ASP A 118 9.57 -37.45 0.06
C ASP A 118 8.77 -36.55 1.03
N SER A 119 9.00 -35.21 0.97
CA SER A 119 8.28 -34.26 1.79
C SER A 119 6.82 -34.15 1.35
N TYR A 120 5.91 -34.19 2.29
CA TYR A 120 4.46 -34.12 2.04
C TYR A 120 3.97 -35.15 0.99
N ASP A 121 4.52 -36.39 1.04
CA ASP A 121 4.09 -37.51 0.21
C ASP A 121 4.22 -37.27 -1.31
N TYR A 122 5.19 -36.45 -1.78
CA TYR A 122 5.42 -36.21 -3.21
C TYR A 122 5.88 -37.46 -3.97
N GLY A 123 6.51 -38.40 -3.28
CA GLY A 123 7.01 -39.66 -3.86
C GLY A 123 8.42 -39.58 -4.44
N HIS A 124 9.05 -38.43 -4.46
CA HIS A 124 10.41 -38.16 -4.92
C HIS A 124 11.13 -37.19 -4.00
N ASP A 125 12.42 -37.01 -4.16
CA ASP A 125 13.16 -35.94 -3.51
C ASP A 125 12.71 -34.60 -4.09
N VAL A 126 12.66 -33.57 -3.24
CA VAL A 126 12.17 -32.23 -3.56
C VAL A 126 13.19 -31.17 -3.15
N ILE A 127 13.19 -30.06 -3.85
CA ILE A 127 13.98 -28.88 -3.52
C ILE A 127 13.19 -28.07 -2.48
N SER A 128 13.84 -27.63 -1.39
CA SER A 128 13.34 -26.65 -0.45
C SER A 128 14.06 -25.34 -0.70
N ALA A 129 13.33 -24.29 -1.05
CA ALA A 129 13.82 -22.95 -1.35
C ALA A 129 13.11 -21.90 -0.50
N ALA A 130 13.81 -20.80 -0.24
CA ALA A 130 13.31 -19.66 0.51
C ALA A 130 13.80 -18.35 -0.10
N SER A 131 13.28 -17.20 0.35
CA SER A 131 13.75 -15.86 -0.05
C SER A 131 15.27 -15.78 -0.01
N THR A 132 15.87 -15.14 -1.02
CA THR A 132 17.30 -14.99 -1.29
C THR A 132 18.01 -16.24 -1.81
N ASP A 133 17.35 -17.39 -1.91
CA ASP A 133 17.95 -18.59 -2.48
C ASP A 133 18.12 -18.47 -3.99
N THR A 134 19.26 -18.97 -4.48
CA THR A 134 19.53 -19.11 -5.91
C THR A 134 20.01 -20.52 -6.20
N PHE A 135 19.58 -21.08 -7.33
CA PHE A 135 19.99 -22.43 -7.77
C PHE A 135 19.77 -22.59 -9.27
N SER A 136 20.35 -23.62 -9.85
CA SER A 136 20.10 -23.96 -11.27
C SER A 136 19.86 -25.45 -11.50
N VAL A 137 19.07 -25.74 -12.53
CA VAL A 137 18.75 -27.11 -12.96
C VAL A 137 19.01 -27.29 -14.45
N ARG A 138 19.32 -28.51 -14.84
CA ARG A 138 19.62 -28.91 -16.23
C ARG A 138 18.47 -29.69 -16.82
N ILE A 139 17.87 -29.18 -17.90
CA ILE A 139 16.70 -29.74 -18.55
C ILE A 139 17.04 -30.09 -20.01
N ASP A 140 16.74 -31.30 -20.44
CA ASP A 140 16.93 -31.76 -21.81
C ASP A 140 15.65 -31.59 -22.64
N VAL A 141 15.68 -30.71 -23.64
CA VAL A 141 14.54 -30.41 -24.53
C VAL A 141 14.64 -31.28 -25.80
N PRO A 142 13.61 -32.07 -26.12
CA PRO A 142 13.69 -33.05 -27.20
C PRO A 142 13.62 -32.46 -28.62
N GLU A 143 12.85 -31.40 -28.80
CA GLU A 143 12.72 -30.71 -30.09
C GLU A 143 12.54 -29.21 -29.92
N THR A 144 12.92 -28.41 -30.92
CA THR A 144 12.71 -26.97 -30.93
C THR A 144 11.23 -26.69 -31.12
N ALA A 145 10.57 -26.10 -30.09
CA ALA A 145 9.13 -25.76 -30.08
C ALA A 145 8.80 -24.71 -29.05
N LEU A 146 7.55 -24.29 -29.06
CA LEU A 146 6.95 -23.46 -27.97
C LEU A 146 6.33 -24.40 -26.94
N TYR A 147 6.69 -24.22 -25.69
CA TYR A 147 6.21 -25.02 -24.56
C TYR A 147 5.50 -24.19 -23.54
N PHE A 148 4.52 -24.79 -22.83
CA PHE A 148 4.18 -24.35 -21.49
C PHE A 148 5.10 -25.01 -20.48
N LEU A 149 5.55 -24.24 -19.49
CA LEU A 149 6.39 -24.72 -18.40
C LEU A 149 5.54 -24.77 -17.12
N GLY A 150 5.23 -25.98 -16.66
CA GLY A 150 4.46 -26.20 -15.43
C GLY A 150 5.37 -26.67 -14.30
N PHE A 151 5.09 -26.22 -13.08
CA PHE A 151 5.85 -26.59 -11.89
C PHE A 151 4.93 -27.22 -10.84
N ASP A 152 5.43 -28.29 -10.19
CA ASP A 152 4.83 -28.84 -8.99
C ASP A 152 5.45 -28.13 -7.79
N TYR A 153 4.64 -27.45 -7.00
CA TYR A 153 5.10 -26.69 -5.82
C TYR A 153 4.18 -26.90 -4.62
N LEU A 154 4.70 -26.60 -3.43
CA LEU A 154 3.95 -26.62 -2.17
C LEU A 154 4.43 -25.49 -1.27
N SER A 155 3.54 -24.55 -0.95
CA SER A 155 3.78 -23.48 0.03
C SER A 155 3.41 -23.96 1.43
N TYR A 156 4.32 -23.79 2.40
CA TYR A 156 4.10 -24.26 3.78
C TYR A 156 4.47 -23.24 4.86
N ASP A 157 4.94 -22.07 4.48
CA ASP A 157 5.20 -20.98 5.40
C ASP A 157 3.90 -20.35 5.93
N ALA A 158 4.01 -19.43 6.87
CA ALA A 158 2.89 -18.68 7.42
C ALA A 158 2.62 -17.35 6.66
N SER A 159 3.40 -17.04 5.61
CA SER A 159 3.22 -15.82 4.84
C SER A 159 1.90 -15.84 4.06
N ILE A 160 1.25 -14.68 3.99
CA ILE A 160 0.08 -14.48 3.12
C ILE A 160 0.47 -14.00 1.72
N LEU A 161 1.72 -13.58 1.52
CA LEU A 161 2.23 -13.17 0.22
C LEU A 161 2.40 -14.37 -0.72
N PRO A 162 2.28 -14.17 -2.04
CA PRO A 162 2.57 -15.20 -3.03
C PRO A 162 4.07 -15.58 -3.02
N ILE A 163 4.39 -16.73 -3.56
CA ILE A 163 5.77 -17.11 -3.84
C ILE A 163 6.23 -16.35 -5.09
N GLU A 164 7.37 -15.66 -5.01
CA GLU A 164 7.93 -14.92 -6.13
C GLU A 164 9.36 -15.36 -6.44
N PHE A 165 9.68 -15.47 -7.72
CA PHE A 165 11.01 -15.82 -8.19
C PHE A 165 11.29 -15.33 -9.61
N ALA A 166 12.57 -15.09 -9.92
CA ALA A 166 13.04 -14.88 -11.27
C ALA A 166 13.53 -16.19 -11.88
N MET A 167 13.32 -16.36 -13.19
CA MET A 167 13.81 -17.52 -13.94
C MET A 167 14.53 -17.08 -15.22
N SER A 168 15.84 -17.36 -15.33
CA SER A 168 16.59 -17.25 -16.59
C SER A 168 16.83 -18.62 -17.21
N ILE A 169 17.08 -18.63 -18.51
CA ILE A 169 17.40 -19.84 -19.29
C ILE A 169 18.67 -19.57 -20.09
N ASP A 170 19.74 -20.33 -19.85
CA ASP A 170 21.05 -20.15 -20.48
C ASP A 170 21.61 -18.72 -20.29
N ASP A 171 21.56 -18.19 -19.08
CA ASP A 171 21.99 -16.83 -18.68
C ASP A 171 21.15 -15.67 -19.26
N GLU A 172 19.99 -15.94 -19.93
CA GLU A 172 19.12 -14.90 -20.49
C GLU A 172 17.68 -15.06 -19.97
N TYR A 173 16.99 -13.93 -19.70
CA TYR A 173 15.56 -13.97 -19.42
C TYR A 173 14.78 -14.17 -20.72
N PRO A 174 13.88 -15.18 -20.83
CA PRO A 174 13.13 -15.42 -22.05
C PRO A 174 12.23 -14.25 -22.46
N PHE A 175 11.75 -13.48 -21.50
CA PHE A 175 11.00 -12.23 -21.63
C PHE A 175 11.10 -11.48 -20.30
N TYR A 176 10.69 -10.21 -20.28
CA TYR A 176 10.79 -9.35 -19.09
C TYR A 176 10.05 -9.93 -17.87
N GLU A 177 8.85 -10.47 -18.07
CA GLU A 177 7.98 -11.03 -17.01
C GLU A 177 8.63 -12.22 -16.29
N ALA A 178 9.60 -12.90 -16.92
CA ALA A 178 10.36 -13.96 -16.27
C ALA A 178 11.28 -13.47 -15.12
N ARG A 179 11.40 -12.16 -14.91
CA ARG A 179 12.08 -11.57 -13.75
C ARG A 179 11.24 -11.58 -12.49
N ASN A 180 9.91 -11.71 -12.62
CA ASN A 180 8.99 -11.85 -11.50
C ASN A 180 7.87 -12.81 -11.88
N LEU A 181 8.08 -14.08 -11.65
CA LEU A 181 7.07 -15.13 -11.77
C LEU A 181 6.47 -15.40 -10.40
N GLN A 182 5.18 -15.73 -10.36
CA GLN A 182 4.49 -15.98 -9.11
C GLN A 182 3.83 -17.36 -9.08
N PHE A 183 3.92 -18.01 -7.92
CA PHE A 183 3.04 -19.11 -7.56
C PHE A 183 2.08 -18.65 -6.48
N GLU A 184 0.80 -18.69 -6.79
CA GLU A 184 -0.27 -18.33 -5.87
C GLU A 184 -0.36 -19.34 -4.73
N THR A 185 -0.89 -18.90 -3.61
CA THR A 185 -1.26 -19.77 -2.50
C THR A 185 -2.76 -19.99 -2.53
N THR A 186 -3.20 -21.24 -2.44
CA THR A 186 -4.63 -21.56 -2.27
C THR A 186 -5.03 -21.45 -0.81
N TRP A 187 -6.11 -20.72 -0.55
CA TRP A 187 -6.72 -20.53 0.74
C TRP A 187 -8.07 -21.22 0.80
N VAL A 188 -8.37 -21.88 1.91
CA VAL A 188 -9.59 -22.64 2.11
C VAL A 188 -10.37 -22.12 3.31
N SER A 189 -11.69 -22.19 3.23
CA SER A 189 -12.59 -21.89 4.35
C SER A 189 -13.37 -23.15 4.73
N ASP A 190 -13.44 -23.45 6.03
CA ASP A 190 -14.18 -24.60 6.54
C ASP A 190 -15.70 -24.35 6.58
N GLY A 191 -16.15 -23.15 6.25
CA GLY A 191 -17.55 -22.74 6.26
C GLY A 191 -18.10 -22.40 7.64
N GLU A 192 -17.28 -22.47 8.70
CA GLU A 192 -17.68 -21.99 10.03
C GLU A 192 -17.69 -20.46 10.07
N LYS A 193 -18.79 -19.87 10.54
CA LYS A 193 -18.94 -18.41 10.65
C LYS A 193 -18.59 -17.97 12.06
N SER A 194 -17.64 -17.06 12.20
CA SER A 194 -17.32 -16.42 13.45
C SER A 194 -18.41 -15.40 13.84
N ILE A 195 -18.74 -15.31 15.12
CA ILE A 195 -19.75 -14.40 15.65
C ILE A 195 -19.12 -13.55 16.75
N ASP A 196 -19.25 -12.23 16.67
CA ASP A 196 -18.78 -11.31 17.70
C ASP A 196 -19.65 -11.36 18.96
N ARG A 197 -19.19 -10.70 20.05
CA ARG A 197 -19.93 -10.62 21.34
C ARG A 197 -21.32 -9.97 21.22
N TYR A 198 -21.63 -9.30 20.11
CA TYR A 198 -22.92 -8.65 19.84
C TYR A 198 -23.83 -9.48 18.94
N GLY A 199 -23.36 -10.63 18.45
CA GLY A 199 -24.11 -11.53 17.58
C GLY A 199 -23.99 -11.22 16.09
N ASN A 200 -23.02 -10.38 15.66
CA ASN A 200 -22.73 -10.14 14.24
C ASN A 200 -21.85 -11.27 13.71
N GLU A 201 -22.10 -11.70 12.48
CA GLU A 201 -21.15 -12.50 11.72
C GLU A 201 -19.97 -11.60 11.31
N ILE A 202 -18.75 -12.10 11.49
CA ILE A 202 -17.51 -11.43 11.14
C ILE A 202 -16.65 -12.36 10.28
N VAL A 203 -15.78 -11.76 9.47
CA VAL A 203 -14.87 -12.49 8.60
C VAL A 203 -13.98 -13.41 9.44
N THR A 204 -13.76 -14.62 8.96
CA THR A 204 -12.87 -15.61 9.56
C THR A 204 -11.62 -15.70 8.71
N MET A 205 -10.44 -15.78 9.34
CA MET A 205 -9.21 -16.04 8.62
C MET A 205 -9.29 -17.35 7.84
N PRO A 206 -8.88 -17.37 6.57
CA PRO A 206 -8.79 -18.61 5.81
C PRO A 206 -7.58 -19.43 6.27
N ASP A 207 -7.67 -20.72 6.08
CA ASP A 207 -6.54 -21.63 6.25
C ASP A 207 -5.76 -21.76 4.94
N LYS A 208 -4.44 -21.75 5.02
CA LYS A 208 -3.57 -22.08 3.88
C LYS A 208 -3.71 -23.55 3.51
N ALA A 209 -4.00 -23.88 2.25
CA ALA A 209 -4.06 -25.23 1.77
C ALA A 209 -2.65 -25.81 1.58
N ILE A 210 -2.18 -26.57 2.56
CA ILE A 210 -0.86 -27.22 2.47
C ILE A 210 -1.00 -28.50 1.65
N ARG A 211 -0.83 -28.38 0.33
CA ARG A 211 -0.90 -29.49 -0.64
C ARG A 211 -0.02 -29.21 -1.85
N TRP A 212 0.38 -30.25 -2.57
CA TRP A 212 1.02 -30.08 -3.86
C TRP A 212 0.06 -29.51 -4.90
N GLU A 213 0.51 -28.47 -5.58
CA GLU A 213 -0.20 -27.83 -6.68
C GLU A 213 0.67 -27.83 -7.94
N HIS A 214 0.02 -27.82 -9.11
CA HIS A 214 0.68 -27.73 -10.40
C HIS A 214 0.24 -26.45 -11.10
N LYS A 215 1.19 -25.60 -11.48
CA LYS A 215 0.91 -24.35 -12.19
C LYS A 215 1.89 -24.12 -13.32
N ASN A 216 1.38 -23.76 -14.50
CA ASN A 216 2.19 -23.23 -15.57
C ASN A 216 2.61 -21.80 -15.23
N ILE A 217 3.81 -21.38 -15.69
CA ILE A 217 4.24 -19.98 -15.53
C ILE A 217 3.24 -19.05 -16.20
N SER A 218 2.90 -18.00 -15.50
CA SER A 218 1.95 -16.97 -15.91
C SER A 218 2.54 -15.57 -15.66
N ASP A 219 1.97 -14.58 -16.27
CA ASP A 219 2.27 -13.18 -16.01
C ASP A 219 1.78 -12.81 -14.60
N ALA A 220 2.68 -12.33 -13.74
CA ALA A 220 2.33 -11.90 -12.38
C ALA A 220 1.40 -10.68 -12.33
N SER A 221 1.36 -9.88 -13.41
CA SER A 221 0.40 -8.77 -13.54
C SER A 221 -0.97 -9.21 -14.08
N TYR A 222 -1.13 -10.49 -14.37
CA TYR A 222 -2.36 -11.09 -14.94
C TYR A 222 -2.93 -10.38 -16.18
N ARG A 223 -2.07 -9.68 -16.93
CA ARG A 223 -2.44 -9.10 -18.24
C ARG A 223 -2.64 -10.18 -19.30
N TYR A 224 -2.08 -11.38 -19.05
CA TYR A 224 -2.32 -12.59 -19.85
C TYR A 224 -3.09 -13.60 -19.03
N SER A 225 -4.27 -13.99 -19.49
CA SER A 225 -5.05 -15.07 -18.87
C SER A 225 -4.55 -16.47 -19.21
N GLU A 226 -3.81 -16.62 -20.32
CA GLU A 226 -3.17 -17.88 -20.72
C GLU A 226 -1.75 -17.98 -20.13
N PRO A 227 -1.26 -19.20 -19.88
CA PRO A 227 0.13 -19.39 -19.49
C PRO A 227 1.10 -18.84 -20.54
N LEU A 228 2.27 -18.38 -20.10
CA LEU A 228 3.30 -17.86 -20.99
C LEU A 228 4.01 -18.98 -21.73
N LYS A 229 4.12 -18.85 -23.06
CA LYS A 229 4.87 -19.80 -23.91
C LYS A 229 6.35 -19.45 -23.89
N VAL A 230 7.20 -20.48 -23.83
CA VAL A 230 8.66 -20.33 -23.94
C VAL A 230 9.13 -21.03 -25.19
N GLU A 231 9.91 -20.35 -26.05
CA GLU A 231 10.58 -20.96 -27.19
C GLU A 231 11.87 -21.63 -26.71
N LEU A 232 11.91 -22.97 -26.76
CA LEU A 232 13.09 -23.75 -26.40
C LEU A 232 13.64 -24.47 -27.63
N THR A 233 14.98 -24.45 -27.78
CA THR A 233 15.66 -25.22 -28.84
C THR A 233 15.88 -26.67 -28.39
N ALA A 234 16.07 -27.59 -29.35
CA ALA A 234 16.42 -28.96 -29.01
C ALA A 234 17.84 -28.99 -28.40
N GLY A 235 17.98 -29.57 -27.23
CA GLY A 235 19.26 -29.68 -26.51
C GLY A 235 19.10 -29.59 -25.01
N THR A 236 20.21 -29.42 -24.31
CA THR A 236 20.27 -29.26 -22.88
C THR A 236 20.30 -27.77 -22.57
N HIS A 237 19.41 -27.31 -21.69
CA HIS A 237 19.30 -25.93 -21.22
C HIS A 237 19.51 -25.86 -19.70
N ILE A 238 20.04 -24.76 -19.22
CA ILE A 238 20.20 -24.47 -17.80
C ILE A 238 19.13 -23.44 -17.43
N PHE A 239 18.29 -23.82 -16.46
CA PHE A 239 17.29 -22.95 -15.86
C PHE A 239 17.85 -22.47 -14.52
N GLU A 240 17.95 -21.18 -14.34
CA GLU A 240 18.45 -20.55 -13.12
C GLU A 240 17.30 -19.84 -12.42
N PHE A 241 17.23 -20.04 -11.12
CA PHE A 241 16.17 -19.49 -10.27
C PHE A 241 16.77 -18.57 -9.21
N ALA A 242 16.12 -17.43 -8.97
CA ALA A 242 16.42 -16.55 -7.87
C ALA A 242 15.10 -16.23 -7.14
N VAL A 243 14.96 -16.70 -5.90
CA VAL A 243 13.76 -16.56 -5.10
C VAL A 243 13.76 -15.20 -4.42
N SER A 244 12.70 -14.42 -4.60
CA SER A 244 12.52 -13.10 -3.97
C SER A 244 11.56 -13.16 -2.77
N GLU A 245 10.52 -14.02 -2.81
CA GLU A 245 9.52 -14.08 -1.73
C GLU A 245 9.06 -15.53 -1.49
N GLY A 246 8.77 -15.85 -0.21
CA GLY A 246 8.16 -17.11 0.23
C GLY A 246 9.15 -18.22 0.59
N GLN A 247 8.62 -19.23 1.27
CA GLN A 247 9.32 -20.50 1.57
C GLN A 247 8.48 -21.67 1.08
N PHE A 248 9.03 -22.47 0.18
CA PHE A 248 8.26 -23.49 -0.54
C PHE A 248 9.08 -24.71 -0.93
N LEU A 249 8.38 -25.75 -1.36
CA LEU A 249 8.98 -26.95 -1.94
C LEU A 249 8.72 -26.97 -3.45
N LEU A 250 9.72 -27.37 -4.24
CA LEU A 250 9.61 -27.65 -5.67
C LEU A 250 9.82 -29.13 -5.92
N GLY A 251 8.85 -29.77 -6.61
CA GLY A 251 8.89 -31.20 -6.99
C GLY A 251 9.39 -31.42 -8.40
N GLY A 252 8.63 -30.99 -9.38
CA GLY A 252 8.92 -31.24 -10.79
C GLY A 252 8.71 -30.04 -11.68
N ILE A 253 9.29 -30.10 -12.89
CA ILE A 253 8.96 -29.25 -14.02
C ILE A 253 8.38 -30.09 -15.15
N THR A 254 7.31 -29.63 -15.76
CA THR A 254 6.63 -30.24 -16.89
C THR A 254 6.74 -29.37 -18.12
N LEU A 255 7.26 -29.87 -19.21
CA LEU A 255 7.18 -29.26 -20.53
C LEU A 255 5.98 -29.84 -21.26
N SER A 256 4.94 -29.04 -21.46
CA SER A 256 3.66 -29.47 -22.03
C SER A 256 3.30 -28.73 -23.33
N ALA A 257 2.34 -29.27 -24.05
CA ALA A 257 1.79 -28.68 -25.25
C ALA A 257 0.94 -27.46 -24.89
N PRO A 258 1.16 -26.28 -25.52
CA PRO A 258 0.24 -25.17 -25.37
C PRO A 258 -1.19 -25.52 -25.78
N TYR A 259 -2.16 -25.14 -25.00
CA TYR A 259 -3.59 -25.38 -25.26
C TYR A 259 -4.36 -24.05 -25.22
N ALA A 260 -5.49 -24.02 -25.92
CA ALA A 260 -6.46 -22.95 -25.85
C ALA A 260 -7.86 -23.54 -25.59
N PRO A 261 -8.82 -22.75 -25.03
CA PRO A 261 -10.19 -23.21 -24.89
C PRO A 261 -10.78 -23.72 -26.21
N ALA A 262 -11.68 -24.69 -26.12
CA ALA A 262 -12.34 -25.24 -27.30
C ALA A 262 -13.21 -24.16 -27.98
N ALA A 263 -13.22 -24.13 -29.31
CA ALA A 263 -14.02 -23.19 -30.06
C ALA A 263 -15.51 -23.31 -29.72
N TYR A 264 -16.19 -22.18 -29.54
CA TYR A 264 -17.63 -22.16 -29.28
C TYR A 264 -18.39 -22.52 -30.55
N THR A 265 -19.28 -23.49 -30.48
CA THR A 265 -20.08 -23.99 -31.61
C THR A 265 -21.60 -23.85 -31.40
N GLY A 266 -22.02 -23.09 -30.41
CA GLY A 266 -23.40 -22.92 -29.99
C GLY A 266 -23.76 -23.75 -28.74
N SER A 267 -24.73 -23.30 -27.99
CA SER A 267 -25.23 -23.95 -26.79
C SER A 267 -26.35 -24.93 -27.07
N ALA A 268 -26.45 -26.00 -26.26
CA ALA A 268 -27.59 -26.90 -26.28
C ALA A 268 -28.68 -26.42 -25.30
N ALA A 269 -29.95 -26.68 -25.63
CA ALA A 269 -31.05 -26.31 -24.74
C ALA A 269 -30.95 -27.01 -23.37
N ALA A 270 -31.03 -26.26 -22.29
CA ALA A 270 -31.00 -26.76 -20.91
C ALA A 270 -32.42 -27.21 -20.49
N GLU A 271 -32.86 -28.35 -21.07
CA GLU A 271 -34.20 -28.89 -20.82
C GLU A 271 -34.37 -29.41 -19.38
N GLY A 272 -35.45 -29.04 -18.68
CA GLY A 272 -35.75 -29.46 -17.34
C GLY A 272 -36.20 -28.31 -16.46
N ASP A 273 -36.36 -28.56 -15.15
CA ASP A 273 -36.82 -27.58 -14.15
C ASP A 273 -35.92 -27.48 -12.91
N ALA A 274 -34.70 -28.03 -12.98
CA ALA A 274 -33.74 -27.98 -11.89
C ALA A 274 -33.26 -26.56 -11.65
N LEU A 275 -33.07 -26.20 -10.36
CA LEU A 275 -32.49 -24.97 -9.90
C LEU A 275 -31.57 -25.27 -8.71
N ILE A 276 -30.33 -25.05 -8.86
CA ILE A 276 -29.30 -25.09 -7.81
C ILE A 276 -28.93 -23.65 -7.51
N THR A 277 -28.92 -23.28 -6.24
CA THR A 277 -28.54 -21.95 -5.76
C THR A 277 -27.30 -22.09 -4.91
N ILE A 278 -26.31 -21.30 -5.19
CA ILE A 278 -25.05 -21.20 -4.45
C ILE A 278 -25.02 -19.79 -3.88
N GLU A 279 -24.83 -19.66 -2.58
CA GLU A 279 -24.68 -18.35 -1.93
C GLU A 279 -23.31 -17.78 -2.27
N GLY A 280 -23.22 -16.47 -2.54
CA GLY A 280 -21.99 -15.83 -2.96
C GLY A 280 -20.91 -15.82 -1.89
N GLU A 281 -21.28 -15.74 -0.63
CA GLU A 281 -20.40 -15.79 0.53
C GLU A 281 -19.82 -17.18 0.84
N ASP A 282 -20.36 -18.25 0.23
CA ASP A 282 -19.99 -19.66 0.55
C ASP A 282 -18.89 -20.22 -0.40
N PHE A 283 -17.97 -19.39 -0.87
CA PHE A 283 -16.79 -19.90 -1.60
C PHE A 283 -15.87 -20.67 -0.63
N TYR A 284 -15.41 -21.85 -1.07
CA TYR A 284 -14.59 -22.71 -0.22
C TYR A 284 -13.10 -22.61 -0.52
N GLU A 285 -12.72 -22.15 -1.73
CA GLU A 285 -11.34 -21.90 -2.13
C GLU A 285 -11.20 -20.52 -2.78
N ARG A 286 -10.05 -19.89 -2.56
CA ARG A 286 -9.60 -18.66 -3.20
C ARG A 286 -8.08 -18.65 -3.34
N ASN A 287 -7.55 -17.92 -4.30
CA ASN A 287 -6.09 -17.81 -4.51
C ASN A 287 -5.46 -16.59 -3.83
N ASP A 288 -6.26 -15.77 -3.20
CA ASP A 288 -5.84 -14.59 -2.45
C ASP A 288 -6.54 -14.58 -1.08
N SER A 289 -5.76 -14.43 0.00
CA SER A 289 -6.28 -14.46 1.37
C SER A 289 -7.20 -13.28 1.68
N SER A 290 -7.05 -12.15 0.99
CA SER A 290 -7.82 -10.93 1.21
C SER A 290 -9.28 -11.03 0.72
N ILE A 291 -9.58 -11.95 -0.21
CA ILE A 291 -10.95 -12.13 -0.72
C ILE A 291 -11.84 -12.63 0.43
N HIS A 292 -12.87 -11.87 0.78
CA HIS A 292 -13.76 -12.20 1.88
C HIS A 292 -15.23 -11.85 1.58
N ALA A 293 -16.12 -12.29 2.47
CA ALA A 293 -17.53 -11.95 2.41
C ALA A 293 -17.84 -10.75 3.30
N VAL A 294 -18.78 -9.92 2.89
CA VAL A 294 -19.24 -8.75 3.64
C VAL A 294 -20.73 -8.79 3.90
N GLY A 295 -21.16 -8.14 4.97
CA GLY A 295 -22.57 -7.95 5.31
C GLY A 295 -23.15 -6.70 4.66
N GLU A 296 -23.69 -6.81 3.45
CA GLU A 296 -24.28 -5.69 2.76
C GLU A 296 -25.79 -5.60 2.99
N TYR A 297 -26.28 -4.37 3.15
CA TYR A 297 -27.69 -4.09 3.33
C TYR A 297 -28.36 -3.61 2.05
N ASP A 298 -28.65 -4.53 1.16
CA ASP A 298 -29.56 -4.29 0.03
C ASP A 298 -30.77 -5.24 0.11
N THR A 299 -31.90 -4.79 -0.36
CA THR A 299 -33.13 -5.58 -0.38
C THR A 299 -33.19 -6.61 -1.52
N ALA A 300 -32.24 -6.55 -2.43
CA ALA A 300 -32.07 -7.48 -3.54
C ALA A 300 -31.15 -8.66 -3.18
N ILE A 301 -30.47 -8.59 -2.04
CA ILE A 301 -29.57 -9.63 -1.51
C ILE A 301 -30.33 -10.57 -0.57
N ASN A 302 -29.88 -11.78 -0.43
CA ASN A 302 -30.35 -12.75 0.54
C ASN A 302 -29.19 -13.53 1.18
N PRO A 303 -29.24 -13.78 2.51
CA PRO A 303 -30.26 -13.33 3.45
C PRO A 303 -30.18 -11.81 3.72
N THR A 304 -31.34 -11.16 3.89
CA THR A 304 -31.39 -9.78 4.39
C THR A 304 -31.39 -9.77 5.91
N TYR A 305 -30.63 -8.90 6.52
CA TYR A 305 -30.61 -8.70 7.98
C TYR A 305 -31.11 -7.32 8.39
N VAL A 306 -31.47 -7.18 9.66
CA VAL A 306 -32.11 -5.95 10.18
C VAL A 306 -31.38 -5.41 11.41
N LYS A 307 -30.77 -6.26 12.24
CA LYS A 307 -30.13 -5.90 13.49
C LYS A 307 -28.69 -6.42 13.57
N GLU A 308 -28.49 -7.72 13.70
CA GLU A 308 -27.17 -8.36 13.66
C GLU A 308 -26.70 -8.42 12.21
N THR A 309 -25.44 -8.14 11.95
CA THR A 309 -24.82 -8.24 10.61
C THR A 309 -24.72 -9.72 10.22
N ILE A 310 -25.05 -10.03 8.98
CA ILE A 310 -24.87 -11.34 8.37
C ILE A 310 -24.00 -11.12 7.14
N LEU A 311 -22.94 -11.90 6.97
CA LEU A 311 -22.16 -11.92 5.75
C LEU A 311 -22.98 -12.56 4.65
N ASN A 312 -23.26 -11.87 3.56
CA ASN A 312 -24.24 -12.26 2.57
C ASN A 312 -23.90 -11.93 1.12
N THR A 313 -22.66 -11.54 0.85
CA THR A 313 -22.14 -11.29 -0.50
C THR A 313 -20.63 -11.36 -0.47
N VAL A 314 -20.00 -11.68 -1.60
CA VAL A 314 -18.57 -11.39 -1.79
C VAL A 314 -18.38 -9.88 -1.73
N ASP A 315 -17.35 -9.42 -1.01
CA ASP A 315 -17.02 -8.02 -0.93
C ASP A 315 -16.40 -7.56 -2.25
N GLU A 316 -16.96 -6.53 -2.88
CA GLU A 316 -16.45 -6.00 -4.14
C GLU A 316 -15.08 -5.35 -3.97
N ASP A 317 -14.79 -4.73 -2.81
CA ASP A 317 -13.50 -4.10 -2.50
C ASP A 317 -12.37 -5.13 -2.28
N SER A 318 -12.72 -6.42 -2.04
CA SER A 318 -11.74 -7.51 -1.86
C SER A 318 -11.62 -8.45 -3.06
N PHE A 319 -12.59 -8.41 -4.00
CA PHE A 319 -12.60 -9.20 -5.23
C PHE A 319 -12.65 -8.25 -6.44
N ASN A 320 -11.50 -7.64 -6.72
CA ASN A 320 -11.38 -6.50 -7.63
C ASN A 320 -10.10 -6.51 -8.47
N GLU A 321 -9.16 -7.44 -8.24
CA GLU A 321 -7.90 -7.49 -8.97
C GLU A 321 -7.89 -8.59 -10.04
N ALA A 322 -7.19 -8.32 -11.15
CA ALA A 322 -6.97 -9.33 -12.17
C ALA A 322 -6.19 -10.52 -11.58
N GLY A 323 -6.60 -11.75 -11.95
CA GLY A 323 -6.02 -12.98 -11.44
C GLY A 323 -6.71 -13.53 -10.22
N GLN A 324 -7.37 -12.69 -9.40
CA GLN A 324 -8.12 -13.17 -8.24
C GLN A 324 -9.18 -14.19 -8.65
N THR A 325 -9.27 -15.27 -7.88
CA THR A 325 -10.15 -16.41 -8.16
C THR A 325 -10.91 -16.86 -6.93
N VAL A 326 -12.22 -17.05 -7.08
CA VAL A 326 -13.09 -17.70 -6.09
C VAL A 326 -13.67 -18.98 -6.66
N THR A 327 -13.76 -20.03 -5.83
CA THR A 327 -14.25 -21.34 -6.22
C THR A 327 -15.38 -21.81 -5.30
N TYR A 328 -16.47 -22.28 -5.92
CA TYR A 328 -17.64 -22.81 -5.25
C TYR A 328 -17.86 -24.28 -5.59
N SER A 329 -18.41 -25.03 -4.65
CA SER A 329 -18.84 -26.40 -4.88
C SER A 329 -20.37 -26.50 -4.94
N PHE A 330 -20.89 -27.40 -5.77
CA PHE A 330 -22.31 -27.67 -5.87
C PHE A 330 -22.58 -29.12 -6.31
N THR A 331 -23.77 -29.61 -6.04
CA THR A 331 -24.18 -31.01 -6.36
C THR A 331 -25.26 -31.02 -7.42
N VAL A 332 -25.05 -31.80 -8.47
CA VAL A 332 -26.01 -32.04 -9.54
C VAL A 332 -26.69 -33.40 -9.32
N GLU A 333 -28.03 -33.44 -9.33
CA GLU A 333 -28.80 -34.70 -9.17
C GLU A 333 -28.97 -35.46 -10.49
N ASN A 334 -29.19 -34.75 -11.59
CA ASN A 334 -29.51 -35.34 -12.89
C ASN A 334 -28.58 -34.83 -13.98
N ALA A 335 -28.07 -35.75 -14.82
CA ALA A 335 -27.29 -35.36 -15.98
C ALA A 335 -28.09 -34.52 -16.97
N GLY A 336 -27.48 -33.49 -17.49
CA GLY A 336 -28.09 -32.60 -18.50
C GLY A 336 -27.32 -31.34 -18.77
N TYR A 337 -27.87 -30.49 -19.64
CA TYR A 337 -27.38 -29.15 -19.85
C TYR A 337 -27.98 -28.21 -18.81
N TYR A 338 -27.16 -27.30 -18.32
CA TYR A 338 -27.52 -26.29 -17.35
C TYR A 338 -27.01 -24.91 -17.78
N ASN A 339 -27.83 -23.88 -17.60
CA ASN A 339 -27.46 -22.49 -17.75
C ASN A 339 -26.88 -21.93 -16.44
N ILE A 340 -26.05 -20.92 -16.54
CA ILE A 340 -25.44 -20.23 -15.40
C ILE A 340 -25.97 -18.80 -15.34
N ALA A 341 -26.40 -18.34 -14.17
CA ALA A 341 -26.80 -16.95 -13.94
C ALA A 341 -26.22 -16.48 -12.60
N LEU A 342 -25.94 -15.19 -12.50
CA LEU A 342 -25.43 -14.56 -11.27
C LEU A 342 -26.35 -13.43 -10.84
N ASN A 343 -26.51 -13.25 -9.53
CA ASN A 343 -27.00 -12.00 -8.94
C ASN A 343 -25.78 -11.22 -8.46
N TYR A 344 -25.40 -10.18 -9.19
CA TYR A 344 -24.17 -9.45 -9.00
C TYR A 344 -24.36 -7.94 -9.10
N ARG A 345 -23.39 -7.18 -8.58
CA ARG A 345 -23.21 -5.75 -8.80
C ARG A 345 -21.79 -5.51 -9.30
N GLN A 346 -21.63 -4.58 -10.21
CA GLN A 346 -20.36 -4.06 -10.71
C GLN A 346 -20.60 -2.58 -11.02
N SER A 347 -20.12 -1.69 -10.16
CA SER A 347 -20.54 -0.29 -10.17
C SER A 347 -19.41 0.72 -10.43
N GLU A 348 -18.13 0.32 -10.42
CA GLU A 348 -17.00 1.25 -10.50
C GLU A 348 -16.54 1.55 -11.93
N LYS A 349 -16.52 0.60 -12.83
CA LYS A 349 -16.06 0.81 -14.21
C LYS A 349 -16.99 1.63 -15.12
N ASN A 350 -17.82 2.50 -14.60
CA ASN A 350 -18.56 3.56 -15.31
C ASN A 350 -19.02 3.21 -16.74
N GLY A 351 -19.80 2.15 -16.91
CA GLY A 351 -20.34 1.72 -18.20
C GLY A 351 -19.42 0.82 -19.03
N PHE A 352 -18.37 0.27 -18.41
CA PHE A 352 -17.46 -0.70 -19.03
C PHE A 352 -17.54 -2.04 -18.26
N PRO A 353 -17.41 -3.21 -18.94
CA PRO A 353 -17.50 -4.51 -18.26
C PRO A 353 -16.26 -4.86 -17.44
N VAL A 354 -16.45 -5.71 -16.43
CA VAL A 354 -15.39 -6.53 -15.83
C VAL A 354 -15.37 -7.87 -16.58
N PHE A 355 -14.17 -8.36 -16.89
CA PHE A 355 -14.03 -9.64 -17.61
C PHE A 355 -13.74 -10.78 -16.62
N VAL A 356 -14.38 -11.91 -16.81
CA VAL A 356 -14.28 -13.08 -15.92
C VAL A 356 -14.10 -14.36 -16.74
N ASN A 357 -13.14 -15.18 -16.35
CA ASN A 357 -12.97 -16.54 -16.84
C ASN A 357 -13.77 -17.50 -15.95
N TYR A 358 -14.70 -18.26 -16.55
CA TYR A 358 -15.47 -19.29 -15.85
C TYR A 358 -14.88 -20.67 -16.09
N LYS A 359 -14.54 -21.39 -15.02
CA LYS A 359 -14.11 -22.78 -15.09
C LYS A 359 -15.17 -23.68 -14.42
N ILE A 360 -15.43 -24.81 -15.04
CA ILE A 360 -16.24 -25.88 -14.46
C ILE A 360 -15.31 -27.09 -14.28
N ASP A 361 -15.26 -27.63 -13.06
CA ASP A 361 -14.37 -28.72 -12.70
C ASP A 361 -12.88 -28.45 -13.08
N GLY A 362 -12.45 -27.17 -12.98
CA GLY A 362 -11.09 -26.74 -13.28
C GLY A 362 -10.82 -26.42 -14.75
N GLU A 363 -11.74 -26.67 -15.68
CA GLU A 363 -11.56 -26.44 -17.13
C GLU A 363 -12.52 -25.34 -17.64
N ILE A 364 -12.05 -24.54 -18.62
CA ILE A 364 -12.91 -23.59 -19.34
C ILE A 364 -13.73 -24.39 -20.36
N PRO A 365 -15.08 -24.39 -20.30
CA PRO A 365 -15.88 -25.25 -21.16
C PRO A 365 -15.73 -24.98 -22.66
N ASN A 366 -15.57 -23.74 -23.07
CA ASN A 366 -15.26 -23.30 -24.44
C ASN A 366 -14.95 -21.78 -24.44
N GLU A 367 -14.59 -21.23 -25.60
CA GLU A 367 -14.22 -19.82 -25.80
C GLU A 367 -15.25 -18.82 -25.25
N ALA A 368 -16.55 -19.15 -25.23
CA ALA A 368 -17.59 -18.23 -24.75
C ALA A 368 -17.59 -18.04 -23.20
N PHE A 369 -16.89 -18.88 -22.46
CA PHE A 369 -16.68 -18.76 -21.01
C PHE A 369 -15.30 -18.13 -20.68
N TYR A 370 -14.54 -17.78 -21.70
CA TYR A 370 -13.23 -17.17 -21.57
C TYR A 370 -13.35 -15.66 -21.79
N ASN A 371 -12.80 -14.88 -20.86
CA ASN A 371 -12.90 -13.41 -20.88
C ASN A 371 -14.34 -12.90 -21.00
N TYR A 372 -15.30 -13.55 -20.31
CA TYR A 372 -16.71 -13.21 -20.38
C TYR A 372 -16.96 -11.81 -19.81
N PRO A 373 -17.61 -10.88 -20.56
CA PRO A 373 -17.88 -9.53 -20.09
C PRO A 373 -19.07 -9.50 -19.11
N MET A 374 -18.78 -9.19 -17.84
CA MET A 374 -19.81 -8.87 -16.84
C MET A 374 -20.18 -7.39 -16.97
N GLU A 375 -21.41 -7.15 -17.41
CA GLU A 375 -21.88 -5.81 -17.74
C GLU A 375 -21.94 -4.89 -16.50
N TYR A 376 -21.73 -3.60 -16.73
CA TYR A 376 -21.88 -2.55 -15.73
C TYR A 376 -23.29 -2.55 -15.11
N ALA A 377 -23.38 -2.68 -13.78
CA ALA A 377 -24.61 -2.79 -13.03
C ALA A 377 -24.49 -2.11 -11.65
N THR A 378 -25.02 -0.89 -11.53
CA THR A 378 -25.01 -0.11 -10.26
C THR A 378 -25.92 -0.67 -9.16
N LYS A 379 -26.61 -1.78 -9.40
CA LYS A 379 -27.51 -2.45 -8.47
C LYS A 379 -27.48 -3.94 -8.75
N TYR A 380 -27.63 -4.72 -7.70
CA TYR A 380 -27.74 -6.16 -7.85
C TYR A 380 -28.74 -6.55 -8.91
N THR A 381 -28.28 -7.31 -9.88
CA THR A 381 -29.01 -7.71 -11.09
C THR A 381 -28.76 -9.18 -11.37
N VAL A 382 -29.85 -9.93 -11.57
CA VAL A 382 -29.73 -11.31 -12.03
C VAL A 382 -29.56 -11.31 -13.53
N ALA A 383 -28.40 -11.81 -13.98
CA ALA A 383 -28.10 -11.98 -15.41
C ALA A 383 -27.66 -13.42 -15.70
N THR A 384 -28.16 -13.99 -16.78
CA THR A 384 -27.71 -15.28 -17.31
C THR A 384 -26.54 -15.05 -18.25
N LEU A 385 -25.52 -15.92 -18.22
CA LEU A 385 -24.43 -15.90 -19.19
C LEU A 385 -25.02 -16.21 -20.58
N THR A 386 -24.74 -15.32 -21.55
CA THR A 386 -25.25 -15.42 -22.94
C THR A 386 -24.09 -15.26 -23.92
N ASP A 387 -24.28 -15.77 -25.14
CA ASP A 387 -23.40 -15.44 -26.24
C ASP A 387 -23.72 -14.07 -26.85
N ASP A 388 -22.96 -13.66 -27.87
CA ASP A 388 -23.13 -12.37 -28.57
C ASP A 388 -24.50 -12.23 -29.26
N GLU A 389 -25.23 -13.35 -29.53
CA GLU A 389 -26.56 -13.34 -30.11
C GLU A 389 -27.68 -13.28 -29.04
N GLY A 390 -27.29 -13.34 -27.75
CA GLY A 390 -28.17 -13.33 -26.59
C GLY A 390 -28.80 -14.69 -26.25
N GLU A 391 -28.26 -15.78 -26.80
CA GLU A 391 -28.66 -17.14 -26.44
C GLU A 391 -27.92 -17.60 -25.18
N ASN A 392 -28.60 -18.31 -24.28
CA ASN A 392 -28.01 -18.75 -23.03
C ASN A 392 -26.82 -19.70 -23.25
N LEU A 393 -25.72 -19.43 -22.56
CA LEU A 393 -24.61 -20.39 -22.49
C LEU A 393 -24.96 -21.56 -21.57
N SER A 394 -24.74 -22.78 -22.04
CA SER A 394 -25.05 -23.99 -21.28
C SER A 394 -23.83 -24.90 -21.18
N VAL A 395 -23.70 -25.59 -20.04
CA VAL A 395 -22.69 -26.61 -19.78
C VAL A 395 -23.33 -27.96 -19.51
N TYR A 396 -22.70 -29.04 -19.95
CA TYR A 396 -23.21 -30.40 -19.65
C TYR A 396 -22.63 -30.89 -18.34
N LEU A 397 -23.51 -31.16 -17.37
CA LEU A 397 -23.12 -31.65 -16.05
C LEU A 397 -23.61 -33.09 -15.83
N THR A 398 -22.81 -33.90 -15.15
CA THR A 398 -23.13 -35.26 -14.74
C THR A 398 -23.69 -35.27 -13.30
N PRO A 399 -24.35 -36.32 -12.83
CA PRO A 399 -24.72 -36.41 -11.43
C PRO A 399 -23.46 -36.52 -10.55
N GLY A 400 -23.40 -35.70 -9.50
CA GLY A 400 -22.23 -35.69 -8.60
C GLY A 400 -21.91 -34.29 -8.07
N GLU A 401 -20.77 -34.19 -7.42
CA GLU A 401 -20.20 -32.90 -7.00
C GLU A 401 -19.45 -32.28 -8.18
N HIS A 402 -19.61 -30.99 -8.34
CA HIS A 402 -18.98 -30.15 -9.35
C HIS A 402 -18.46 -28.87 -8.71
N THR A 403 -17.51 -28.22 -9.40
CA THR A 403 -17.00 -26.92 -8.99
C THR A 403 -17.24 -25.87 -10.08
N ILE A 404 -17.46 -24.62 -9.65
CA ILE A 404 -17.41 -23.45 -10.54
C ILE A 404 -16.41 -22.46 -9.96
N SER A 405 -15.43 -22.06 -10.78
CA SER A 405 -14.46 -21.02 -10.43
C SER A 405 -14.66 -19.79 -11.31
N MET A 406 -14.45 -18.64 -10.71
CA MET A 406 -14.52 -17.32 -11.36
C MET A 406 -13.18 -16.63 -11.15
N THR A 407 -12.49 -16.30 -12.25
CA THR A 407 -11.20 -15.59 -12.23
C THR A 407 -11.35 -14.27 -12.97
N ILE A 408 -11.02 -13.14 -12.33
CA ILE A 408 -11.01 -11.82 -12.96
C ILE A 408 -9.88 -11.76 -14.00
N SER A 409 -10.15 -11.18 -15.16
CA SER A 409 -9.21 -11.11 -16.30
C SER A 409 -8.97 -9.68 -16.75
N ALA A 410 -7.70 -9.34 -16.99
CA ALA A 410 -7.29 -8.10 -17.67
C ALA A 410 -6.91 -8.32 -19.14
N ASP A 411 -6.91 -9.55 -19.66
CA ASP A 411 -6.46 -9.90 -21.00
C ASP A 411 -7.15 -9.06 -22.11
N PRO A 412 -8.47 -8.82 -22.09
CA PRO A 412 -9.13 -8.00 -23.11
C PRO A 412 -8.69 -6.53 -23.16
N ILE A 413 -8.18 -6.01 -22.05
CA ILE A 413 -7.68 -4.62 -21.95
C ILE A 413 -6.15 -4.53 -21.96
N ARG A 414 -5.45 -5.66 -22.12
CA ARG A 414 -3.98 -5.73 -22.12
C ARG A 414 -3.35 -4.73 -23.09
N TYR A 415 -3.82 -4.68 -24.33
CA TYR A 415 -3.32 -3.73 -25.32
C TYR A 415 -3.39 -2.28 -24.82
N ALA A 416 -4.51 -1.91 -24.18
CA ALA A 416 -4.67 -0.58 -23.61
C ALA A 416 -3.65 -0.29 -22.51
N LEU A 417 -3.43 -1.23 -21.59
CA LEU A 417 -2.48 -1.10 -20.48
C LEU A 417 -1.03 -1.01 -20.97
N GLU A 418 -0.63 -1.85 -21.92
CA GLU A 418 0.72 -1.82 -22.50
C GLU A 418 0.98 -0.50 -23.27
N ALA A 419 0.01 -0.07 -24.09
CA ALA A 419 0.16 1.16 -24.87
C ALA A 419 0.22 2.42 -23.97
N VAL A 420 -0.54 2.48 -22.88
CA VAL A 420 -0.45 3.63 -21.96
C VAL A 420 0.87 3.63 -21.18
N ASP A 421 1.44 2.48 -20.82
CA ASP A 421 2.78 2.38 -20.22
C ASP A 421 3.84 2.99 -21.15
N GLU A 422 3.81 2.66 -22.45
CA GLU A 422 4.71 3.23 -23.46
C GLU A 422 4.51 4.75 -23.61
N ILE A 423 3.26 5.22 -23.62
CA ILE A 423 2.93 6.64 -23.74
C ILE A 423 3.43 7.42 -22.51
N ILE A 424 3.17 6.94 -21.29
CA ILE A 424 3.63 7.58 -20.03
C ILE A 424 5.16 7.70 -20.04
N SER A 425 5.87 6.62 -20.38
CA SER A 425 7.33 6.64 -20.47
C SER A 425 7.81 7.62 -21.55
N GLY A 426 7.21 7.61 -22.74
CA GLY A 426 7.54 8.52 -23.83
C GLY A 426 7.29 10.00 -23.51
N ILE A 427 6.22 10.30 -22.77
CA ILE A 427 5.88 11.66 -22.31
C ILE A 427 6.90 12.12 -21.25
N SER A 428 7.27 11.24 -20.32
CA SER A 428 8.30 11.52 -19.32
C SER A 428 9.65 11.82 -19.96
N ASP A 429 10.06 11.01 -20.93
CA ASP A 429 11.28 11.24 -21.71
C ASP A 429 11.25 12.57 -22.45
N LEU A 430 10.12 12.89 -23.12
CA LEU A 430 9.95 14.18 -23.79
C LEU A 430 10.04 15.35 -22.81
N SER A 431 9.46 15.22 -21.62
CA SER A 431 9.54 16.23 -20.57
C SER A 431 10.99 16.51 -20.15
N LEU A 432 11.77 15.45 -19.94
CA LEU A 432 13.21 15.56 -19.62
C LEU A 432 14.01 16.16 -20.77
N GLU A 433 13.74 15.76 -22.03
CA GLU A 433 14.39 16.34 -23.22
C GLU A 433 14.10 17.83 -23.36
N VAL A 434 12.85 18.24 -23.19
CA VAL A 434 12.42 19.65 -23.27
C VAL A 434 13.10 20.45 -22.15
N THR A 435 13.11 19.96 -20.93
CA THR A 435 13.74 20.63 -19.78
C THR A 435 15.26 20.75 -19.98
N LYS A 436 15.92 19.73 -20.52
CA LYS A 436 17.34 19.78 -20.86
C LYS A 436 17.68 20.89 -21.88
N VAL A 437 16.79 21.13 -22.84
CA VAL A 437 16.96 22.20 -23.87
C VAL A 437 16.60 23.58 -23.33
N ALA A 438 15.48 23.67 -22.60
CA ALA A 438 14.92 24.95 -22.13
C ALA A 438 15.60 25.45 -20.85
N GLY A 439 16.07 24.53 -20.00
CA GLY A 439 16.45 24.79 -18.61
C GLY A 439 15.21 25.00 -17.75
N THR A 440 15.40 25.12 -16.44
CA THR A 440 14.33 25.34 -15.46
C THR A 440 13.77 26.77 -15.48
N ASN A 441 14.49 27.73 -16.08
CA ASN A 441 14.06 29.13 -16.15
C ASN A 441 13.09 29.36 -17.32
N LYS A 442 11.81 29.56 -17.01
CA LYS A 442 10.72 29.81 -17.95
C LYS A 442 10.62 31.28 -18.38
N ASP A 443 11.72 31.89 -18.85
CA ASP A 443 11.71 33.26 -19.34
C ASP A 443 10.91 33.40 -20.64
N LYS A 444 9.74 34.01 -20.56
CA LYS A 444 8.81 34.24 -21.69
C LYS A 444 9.37 35.14 -22.80
N TYR A 445 10.49 35.83 -22.57
CA TYR A 445 11.16 36.68 -23.56
C TYR A 445 12.26 35.95 -24.30
N ARG A 446 12.58 34.74 -23.95
CA ARG A 446 13.58 33.90 -24.63
C ARG A 446 12.98 33.29 -25.91
N ASP A 447 13.40 33.72 -27.08
CA ASP A 447 12.94 33.14 -28.37
C ASP A 447 13.66 31.84 -28.68
N LEU A 448 13.33 30.78 -27.88
CA LEU A 448 13.80 29.42 -28.10
C LEU A 448 12.82 28.68 -29.02
N LYS A 449 13.35 28.21 -30.17
CA LYS A 449 12.55 27.36 -31.08
C LYS A 449 12.82 25.89 -30.78
N LEU A 450 11.99 25.27 -29.96
CA LEU A 450 12.15 23.87 -29.53
C LEU A 450 12.30 22.91 -30.72
N THR A 451 11.51 23.11 -31.79
CA THR A 451 11.57 22.31 -33.00
C THR A 451 12.91 22.29 -33.74
N ARG A 452 13.89 23.14 -33.36
CA ARG A 452 15.26 23.07 -33.87
C ARG A 452 16.12 22.04 -33.11
N TYR A 453 15.80 21.78 -31.88
CA TYR A 453 16.53 20.89 -31.00
C TYR A 453 15.87 19.51 -30.94
N ILE A 454 14.55 19.48 -30.95
CA ILE A 454 13.70 18.28 -30.99
C ILE A 454 12.78 18.41 -32.21
N PRO A 455 13.23 18.03 -33.41
CA PRO A 455 12.48 18.25 -34.64
C PRO A 455 11.17 17.48 -34.74
N ASP A 456 11.09 16.33 -34.11
CA ASP A 456 9.97 15.37 -34.10
C ASP A 456 8.98 15.58 -32.96
N VAL A 457 9.16 16.60 -32.14
CA VAL A 457 8.34 16.83 -30.93
C VAL A 457 6.83 16.85 -31.20
N ALA A 458 6.41 17.48 -32.29
CA ALA A 458 4.99 17.52 -32.66
C ALA A 458 4.50 16.17 -33.20
N GLU A 459 5.31 15.47 -33.98
CA GLU A 459 5.00 14.15 -34.55
C GLU A 459 4.82 13.12 -33.44
N ARG A 460 5.71 13.08 -32.46
CA ARG A 460 5.60 12.22 -31.28
C ARG A 460 4.28 12.45 -30.53
N MET A 461 3.93 13.70 -30.23
CA MET A 461 2.68 14.03 -29.55
C MET A 461 1.44 13.65 -30.38
N TYR A 462 1.44 13.86 -31.71
CA TYR A 462 0.32 13.43 -32.56
C TYR A 462 0.19 11.90 -32.63
N ASN A 463 1.30 11.16 -32.65
CA ASN A 463 1.26 9.70 -32.62
C ASN A 463 0.60 9.21 -31.32
N TRP A 464 0.94 9.79 -30.15
CA TRP A 464 0.29 9.47 -28.87
C TRP A 464 -1.20 9.84 -28.86
N VAL A 465 -1.59 10.98 -29.50
CA VAL A 465 -3.01 11.33 -29.65
C VAL A 465 -3.76 10.26 -30.43
N ASP A 466 -3.20 9.84 -31.57
CA ASP A 466 -3.83 8.84 -32.44
C ASP A 466 -3.93 7.49 -31.69
N GLU A 467 -2.90 7.11 -30.91
CA GLU A 467 -2.89 5.89 -30.11
C GLU A 467 -3.93 5.93 -28.98
N LEU A 468 -4.03 7.02 -28.22
CA LEU A 468 -5.04 7.15 -27.15
C LEU A 468 -6.48 7.07 -27.71
N TYR A 469 -6.74 7.60 -28.91
CA TYR A 469 -8.04 7.42 -29.58
C TYR A 469 -8.23 6.00 -30.10
N ALA A 470 -7.18 5.30 -30.55
CA ALA A 470 -7.24 3.92 -30.98
C ALA A 470 -7.61 3.00 -29.84
N ILE A 471 -6.95 3.14 -28.67
CA ILE A 471 -7.27 2.43 -27.42
C ILE A 471 -8.75 2.58 -27.07
N ALA A 472 -9.23 3.82 -26.98
CA ALA A 472 -10.61 4.08 -26.62
C ALA A 472 -11.63 3.53 -27.64
N THR A 473 -11.28 3.51 -28.93
CA THR A 473 -12.13 2.96 -29.99
C THR A 473 -12.18 1.44 -29.95
N GLU A 474 -11.04 0.77 -29.73
CA GLU A 474 -10.98 -0.68 -29.64
C GLU A 474 -11.75 -1.18 -28.43
N ALA A 475 -11.51 -0.59 -27.26
CA ALA A 475 -12.23 -0.94 -26.05
C ALA A 475 -13.74 -0.62 -26.15
N GLY A 476 -14.15 0.40 -26.90
CA GLY A 476 -15.56 0.70 -27.18
C GLY A 476 -16.35 -0.46 -27.79
N GLN A 477 -15.67 -1.40 -28.46
CA GLN A 477 -16.32 -2.57 -29.06
C GLN A 477 -16.97 -3.48 -28.00
N TYR A 478 -16.39 -3.55 -26.80
CA TYR A 478 -16.95 -4.35 -25.69
C TYR A 478 -18.26 -3.81 -25.13
N VAL A 479 -18.56 -2.54 -25.39
CA VAL A 479 -19.84 -1.91 -25.00
C VAL A 479 -20.74 -1.62 -26.21
N GLY A 480 -20.33 -2.09 -27.39
CA GLY A 480 -21.12 -2.00 -28.62
C GLY A 480 -21.24 -0.58 -29.19
N THR A 481 -20.24 0.30 -28.95
CA THR A 481 -20.20 1.65 -29.51
C THR A 481 -18.96 1.88 -30.37
N ASP A 482 -19.12 2.60 -31.47
CA ASP A 482 -18.01 3.09 -32.29
C ASP A 482 -17.54 4.50 -31.84
N ASP A 483 -18.25 5.13 -30.90
CA ASP A 483 -17.94 6.47 -30.39
C ASP A 483 -17.31 6.38 -28.99
N PRO A 484 -15.97 6.54 -28.88
CA PRO A 484 -15.28 6.43 -27.59
C PRO A 484 -15.72 7.50 -26.56
N GLU A 485 -16.34 8.62 -27.00
CA GLU A 485 -16.86 9.65 -26.08
C GLU A 485 -18.13 9.19 -25.34
N GLU A 486 -18.78 8.10 -25.75
CA GLU A 486 -19.92 7.52 -25.06
C GLU A 486 -19.54 6.64 -23.85
N VAL A 487 -18.29 6.21 -23.73
CA VAL A 487 -17.80 5.36 -22.65
C VAL A 487 -17.16 6.22 -21.54
N ALA A 488 -17.84 6.36 -20.42
CA ALA A 488 -17.41 7.25 -19.34
C ALA A 488 -16.06 6.83 -18.72
N ALA A 489 -15.75 5.54 -18.66
CA ALA A 489 -14.47 5.00 -18.18
C ALA A 489 -13.25 5.56 -18.94
N PHE A 490 -13.41 5.93 -20.23
CA PHE A 490 -12.33 6.49 -21.07
C PHE A 490 -12.22 8.02 -21.03
N SER A 491 -13.00 8.70 -20.19
CA SER A 491 -13.03 10.17 -20.15
C SER A 491 -11.65 10.79 -19.88
N TYR A 492 -10.87 10.22 -18.97
CA TYR A 492 -9.52 10.72 -18.63
C TYR A 492 -8.54 10.53 -19.79
N LEU A 493 -8.58 9.37 -20.46
CA LEU A 493 -7.78 9.10 -21.65
C LEU A 493 -8.04 10.11 -22.77
N LEU A 494 -9.32 10.43 -23.01
CA LEU A 494 -9.73 11.41 -24.01
C LEU A 494 -9.37 12.86 -23.62
N ILE A 495 -9.34 13.17 -22.33
CA ILE A 495 -8.82 14.45 -21.82
C ILE A 495 -7.33 14.55 -22.13
N ALA A 496 -6.55 13.52 -21.81
CA ALA A 496 -5.12 13.45 -22.11
C ALA A 496 -4.85 13.65 -23.61
N ALA A 497 -5.58 12.96 -24.49
CA ALA A 497 -5.48 13.12 -25.94
C ALA A 497 -5.78 14.55 -26.41
N LYS A 498 -6.79 15.21 -25.85
CA LYS A 498 -7.13 16.62 -26.17
C LYS A 498 -6.05 17.59 -25.70
N GLN A 499 -5.45 17.35 -24.52
CA GLN A 499 -4.34 18.14 -24.00
C GLN A 499 -3.08 17.98 -24.87
N LEU A 500 -2.66 16.75 -25.18
CA LEU A 500 -1.55 16.45 -26.09
C LEU A 500 -1.72 17.14 -27.44
N LYS A 501 -2.90 17.05 -28.03
CA LYS A 501 -3.20 17.71 -29.30
C LYS A 501 -2.99 19.21 -29.22
N THR A 502 -3.45 19.85 -28.15
CA THR A 502 -3.26 21.29 -27.93
C THR A 502 -1.78 21.68 -27.85
N LEU A 503 -0.95 20.85 -27.20
CA LEU A 503 0.49 21.06 -27.13
C LEU A 503 1.16 20.82 -28.47
N ALA A 504 0.72 19.81 -29.23
CA ALA A 504 1.25 19.47 -30.56
C ALA A 504 0.96 20.55 -31.62
N GLU A 505 -0.14 21.29 -31.50
CA GLU A 505 -0.48 22.41 -32.38
C GLU A 505 0.49 23.60 -32.22
N GLU A 506 1.08 23.79 -31.03
CA GLU A 506 2.02 24.87 -30.70
C GLU A 506 3.32 24.35 -30.05
N PRO A 507 4.09 23.51 -30.76
CA PRO A 507 5.20 22.75 -30.16
C PRO A 507 6.35 23.62 -29.64
N ASN A 508 6.52 24.87 -30.13
CA ASN A 508 7.51 25.79 -29.61
C ASN A 508 7.09 26.49 -28.31
N GLU A 509 5.83 26.45 -27.95
CA GLU A 509 5.33 26.95 -26.65
C GLU A 509 5.46 25.89 -25.54
N LEU A 510 5.78 24.64 -25.89
CA LEU A 510 5.94 23.55 -24.93
C LEU A 510 7.00 23.85 -23.87
N ILE A 511 8.04 24.64 -24.21
CA ILE A 511 9.07 25.09 -23.24
C ILE A 511 8.49 25.85 -22.04
N TYR A 512 7.32 26.47 -22.17
CA TYR A 512 6.62 27.19 -21.10
C TYR A 512 5.51 26.36 -20.45
N ARG A 513 5.20 25.22 -21.02
CA ARG A 513 4.08 24.36 -20.67
C ARG A 513 4.51 22.92 -20.40
N VAL A 514 5.80 22.69 -20.15
CA VAL A 514 6.34 21.34 -19.92
C VAL A 514 5.70 20.65 -18.72
N ASP A 515 5.26 21.41 -17.69
CA ASP A 515 4.56 20.87 -16.54
C ASP A 515 3.24 20.19 -16.90
N GLU A 516 2.61 20.59 -18.01
CA GLU A 516 1.37 19.98 -18.49
C GLU A 516 1.61 18.55 -19.03
N LEU A 517 2.86 18.16 -19.32
CA LEU A 517 3.20 16.81 -19.73
C LEU A 517 3.14 15.85 -18.54
N SER A 518 3.87 16.12 -17.45
CA SER A 518 4.06 15.15 -16.37
C SER A 518 3.92 15.68 -14.95
N THR A 519 4.26 16.95 -14.65
CA THR A 519 4.47 17.41 -13.26
C THR A 519 3.32 18.21 -12.65
N SER A 520 2.37 18.71 -13.43
CA SER A 520 1.20 19.41 -12.87
C SER A 520 0.14 18.43 -12.36
N THR A 521 -0.67 18.82 -11.39
CA THR A 521 -1.78 18.02 -10.84
C THR A 521 -2.85 17.61 -11.85
N ASN A 522 -2.88 18.26 -13.02
CA ASN A 522 -3.74 17.92 -14.14
C ASN A 522 -2.91 17.63 -15.40
N SER A 523 -1.68 17.14 -15.22
CA SER A 523 -0.81 16.77 -16.35
C SER A 523 -1.39 15.63 -17.16
N ILE A 524 -0.85 15.45 -18.37
CA ILE A 524 -1.28 14.37 -19.25
C ILE A 524 -1.00 13.02 -18.60
N ASN A 525 0.18 12.83 -17.99
CA ASN A 525 0.50 11.60 -17.26
C ASN A 525 -0.49 11.34 -16.11
N THR A 526 -0.87 12.38 -15.34
CA THR A 526 -1.88 12.23 -14.28
C THR A 526 -3.26 11.81 -14.86
N GLN A 527 -3.66 12.35 -16.03
CA GLN A 527 -4.91 11.91 -16.64
C GLN A 527 -4.85 10.45 -17.10
N ILE A 528 -3.72 10.03 -17.67
CA ILE A 528 -3.54 8.63 -18.09
C ILE A 528 -3.48 7.72 -16.86
N ALA A 529 -2.80 8.10 -15.78
CA ALA A 529 -2.78 7.35 -14.53
C ALA A 529 -4.19 7.17 -13.93
N ASN A 530 -5.00 8.23 -13.88
CA ASN A 530 -6.40 8.12 -13.43
C ASN A 530 -7.24 7.19 -14.33
N PHE A 531 -6.92 7.07 -15.62
CA PHE A 531 -7.54 6.07 -16.50
C PHE A 531 -7.10 4.66 -16.10
N VAL A 532 -5.81 4.46 -15.84
CA VAL A 532 -5.27 3.16 -15.40
C VAL A 532 -5.92 2.72 -14.08
N ASP A 533 -6.09 3.63 -13.12
CA ASP A 533 -6.78 3.35 -11.86
C ASP A 533 -8.21 2.81 -12.12
N ILE A 534 -9.00 3.51 -12.95
CA ILE A 534 -10.38 3.09 -13.25
C ILE A 534 -10.44 1.75 -14.01
N ILE A 535 -9.51 1.52 -14.93
CA ILE A 535 -9.60 0.33 -15.78
C ILE A 535 -9.09 -0.93 -15.08
N ASN A 536 -8.22 -0.78 -14.09
CA ASN A 536 -7.74 -1.87 -13.23
C ASN A 536 -8.69 -2.19 -12.08
N ASP A 537 -9.59 -1.28 -11.75
CA ASP A 537 -10.60 -1.48 -10.72
C ASP A 537 -11.70 -2.43 -11.24
N ASN A 538 -11.64 -3.70 -10.87
CA ASN A 538 -12.53 -4.76 -11.34
C ASN A 538 -13.58 -5.16 -10.30
N ASP A 539 -14.01 -4.27 -9.44
CA ASP A 539 -14.96 -4.50 -8.36
C ASP A 539 -16.17 -5.30 -8.80
N ILE A 540 -16.39 -6.46 -8.17
CA ILE A 540 -17.54 -7.31 -8.43
C ILE A 540 -18.07 -7.96 -7.15
N ALA A 541 -19.25 -7.56 -6.72
CA ALA A 541 -19.98 -8.20 -5.63
C ALA A 541 -20.89 -9.31 -6.16
N ILE A 542 -20.87 -10.47 -5.52
CA ILE A 542 -21.66 -11.64 -5.90
C ILE A 542 -22.53 -12.07 -4.74
N ASP A 543 -23.86 -11.90 -4.87
CA ASP A 543 -24.84 -12.42 -3.89
C ASP A 543 -25.12 -13.92 -4.11
N ARG A 544 -25.32 -14.34 -5.36
CA ARG A 544 -25.68 -15.71 -5.69
C ARG A 544 -25.30 -16.15 -7.09
N ILE A 545 -24.99 -17.43 -7.21
CA ILE A 545 -24.85 -18.14 -8.49
C ILE A 545 -26.00 -19.13 -8.63
N TYR A 546 -26.62 -19.17 -9.81
CA TYR A 546 -27.72 -20.08 -10.16
C TYR A 546 -27.27 -21.01 -11.27
N ILE A 547 -27.28 -22.30 -11.00
CA ILE A 547 -27.09 -23.35 -12.02
C ILE A 547 -28.48 -23.93 -12.29
N TYR A 548 -29.03 -23.66 -13.49
CA TYR A 548 -30.47 -23.88 -13.69
C TYR A 548 -30.81 -24.41 -15.09
N GLN A 549 -32.04 -24.98 -15.19
CA GLN A 549 -32.63 -25.41 -16.46
C GLN A 549 -33.80 -24.48 -16.85
N GLU A 550 -34.17 -24.44 -18.15
CA GLU A 550 -35.13 -23.47 -18.72
C GLU A 550 -36.51 -23.43 -18.07
N GLY A 551 -37.00 -24.56 -17.49
CA GLY A 551 -38.26 -24.63 -16.75
C GLY A 551 -38.22 -23.99 -15.36
N ALA A 552 -37.04 -23.75 -14.82
CA ALA A 552 -36.86 -23.12 -13.51
C ALA A 552 -37.17 -21.62 -13.59
N LYS A 553 -37.57 -21.04 -12.45
CA LYS A 553 -37.79 -19.61 -12.33
C LYS A 553 -36.74 -18.99 -11.43
N LEU A 554 -35.90 -18.16 -12.02
CA LEU A 554 -34.98 -17.35 -11.27
C LEU A 554 -35.68 -16.33 -10.35
N PRO A 555 -35.13 -16.02 -9.19
CA PRO A 555 -35.69 -15.03 -8.27
C PRO A 555 -35.86 -13.67 -8.94
N SER A 556 -36.95 -13.00 -8.68
CA SER A 556 -37.22 -11.64 -9.16
C SER A 556 -36.95 -10.60 -8.08
N LYS A 557 -36.62 -9.37 -8.49
CA LYS A 557 -36.36 -8.23 -7.57
C LYS A 557 -37.50 -8.07 -6.56
N PRO A 558 -37.22 -7.79 -5.26
CA PRO A 558 -38.23 -7.63 -4.23
C PRO A 558 -39.13 -6.43 -4.50
N GLY A 559 -40.46 -6.61 -4.22
CA GLY A 559 -41.40 -5.53 -4.44
C GLY A 559 -41.22 -4.35 -3.51
N PHE A 560 -41.59 -3.14 -3.99
CA PHE A 560 -41.46 -1.85 -3.28
C PHE A 560 -41.89 -1.87 -1.82
N PHE A 561 -42.99 -2.55 -1.46
CA PHE A 561 -43.49 -2.58 -0.07
C PHE A 561 -42.61 -3.44 0.86
N LYS A 562 -42.00 -4.53 0.36
CA LYS A 562 -41.05 -5.34 1.13
C LYS A 562 -39.79 -4.50 1.42
N SER A 563 -39.23 -3.85 0.39
CA SER A 563 -38.08 -2.98 0.50
C SER A 563 -38.33 -1.82 1.47
N LEU A 564 -39.47 -1.12 1.38
CA LEU A 564 -39.82 -0.05 2.31
C LEU A 564 -39.96 -0.55 3.75
N GLY A 565 -40.58 -1.73 3.95
CA GLY A 565 -40.73 -2.34 5.27
C GLY A 565 -39.42 -2.67 5.95
N LEU A 566 -38.44 -3.20 5.20
CA LEU A 566 -37.10 -3.50 5.68
C LEU A 566 -36.33 -2.21 6.04
N LYS A 567 -36.38 -1.19 5.20
CA LYS A 567 -35.72 0.10 5.48
C LYS A 567 -36.27 0.78 6.75
N ILE A 568 -37.58 0.71 6.98
CA ILE A 568 -38.20 1.24 8.20
C ILE A 568 -37.79 0.41 9.42
N SER A 569 -37.76 -0.90 9.32
CA SER A 569 -37.36 -1.79 10.40
C SER A 569 -35.90 -1.52 10.80
N ARG A 570 -34.97 -1.41 9.84
CA ARG A 570 -33.57 -1.06 10.09
C ARG A 570 -33.41 0.30 10.77
N PHE A 571 -34.13 1.32 10.28
CA PHE A 571 -34.12 2.65 10.89
C PHE A 571 -34.50 2.61 12.39
N PHE A 572 -35.50 1.82 12.76
CA PHE A 572 -35.83 1.69 14.18
C PHE A 572 -34.81 0.87 14.97
N ASN A 573 -34.21 -0.16 14.36
CA ASN A 573 -33.22 -0.99 15.05
C ASN A 573 -31.87 -0.29 15.22
N SER A 574 -31.52 0.66 14.33
CA SER A 574 -30.28 1.44 14.47
C SER A 574 -30.19 2.26 15.75
N PHE A 575 -31.32 2.53 16.41
CA PHE A 575 -31.34 3.19 17.73
C PHE A 575 -31.04 2.23 18.91
N PHE A 576 -31.00 0.94 18.67
CA PHE A 576 -30.77 -0.09 19.70
C PHE A 576 -29.48 -0.88 19.44
N GLY A 577 -28.64 -0.44 18.51
CA GLY A 577 -27.37 -1.05 18.23
C GLY A 577 -26.41 -0.94 19.42
N GLN A 578 -25.75 -2.03 19.76
CA GLN A 578 -24.64 -2.03 20.72
C GLN A 578 -23.41 -1.49 20.00
N SER A 579 -22.60 -0.71 20.68
CA SER A 579 -21.40 -0.08 20.12
C SER A 579 -20.25 -0.13 21.12
N TYR A 580 -19.03 -0.07 20.64
CA TYR A 580 -17.80 0.10 21.41
C TYR A 580 -17.76 1.50 22.05
N SER A 581 -18.49 1.67 23.15
CA SER A 581 -18.65 2.93 23.86
C SER A 581 -18.44 2.73 25.35
N ALA A 582 -17.72 3.64 25.98
CA ALA A 582 -17.48 3.62 27.42
C ALA A 582 -18.76 3.52 28.28
N SER A 583 -19.94 3.83 27.72
CA SER A 583 -21.22 3.65 28.41
C SER A 583 -21.75 2.21 28.42
N ASN A 584 -21.16 1.31 27.65
CA ASN A 584 -21.60 -0.07 27.49
C ASN A 584 -20.63 -1.08 28.13
N THR A 585 -19.65 -0.62 28.91
CA THR A 585 -18.64 -1.44 29.56
C THR A 585 -19.06 -1.84 30.99
N ASP A 586 -18.52 -2.97 31.49
CA ASP A 586 -18.68 -3.41 32.87
C ASP A 586 -17.52 -2.91 33.72
N GLU A 587 -17.80 -2.22 34.85
CA GLU A 587 -16.77 -1.67 35.75
C GLU A 587 -15.87 -2.75 36.36
N SER A 588 -16.27 -4.02 36.35
CA SER A 588 -15.45 -5.12 36.83
C SER A 588 -14.42 -5.62 35.83
N HIS A 589 -14.61 -5.30 34.54
CA HIS A 589 -13.69 -5.62 33.45
C HIS A 589 -12.55 -4.59 33.36
N ILE A 590 -11.43 -4.97 32.78
CA ILE A 590 -10.35 -4.02 32.42
C ILE A 590 -10.88 -3.12 31.28
N GLN A 591 -10.77 -1.81 31.48
CA GLN A 591 -11.24 -0.80 30.53
C GLN A 591 -10.09 -0.34 29.66
N VAL A 592 -10.18 -0.55 28.35
CA VAL A 592 -9.17 -0.09 27.40
C VAL A 592 -9.78 0.91 26.41
N TRP A 593 -9.23 2.11 26.37
CA TRP A 593 -9.62 3.11 25.39
C TRP A 593 -8.66 3.05 24.20
N VAL A 594 -9.23 2.88 23.00
CA VAL A 594 -8.48 2.66 21.74
C VAL A 594 -8.66 3.84 20.81
N ASN A 595 -7.55 4.51 20.49
CA ASN A 595 -7.52 5.66 19.56
C ASN A 595 -7.22 5.15 18.13
N ARG A 596 -8.09 4.30 17.62
CA ARG A 596 -7.99 3.68 16.29
C ARG A 596 -9.36 3.73 15.61
N PRO A 597 -9.41 3.55 14.25
CA PRO A 597 -10.67 3.29 13.55
C PRO A 597 -11.43 2.10 14.14
N ARG A 598 -12.72 2.08 13.91
CA ARG A 598 -13.61 1.07 14.48
C ARG A 598 -13.21 -0.36 14.09
N GLN A 599 -12.76 -0.56 12.86
CA GLN A 599 -12.31 -1.85 12.32
C GLN A 599 -11.20 -2.47 13.18
N TYR A 600 -10.23 -1.68 13.58
CA TYR A 600 -9.14 -2.11 14.47
C TYR A 600 -9.67 -2.57 15.83
N VAL A 601 -10.62 -1.83 16.40
CA VAL A 601 -11.24 -2.16 17.69
C VAL A 601 -12.03 -3.48 17.61
N GLU A 602 -12.69 -3.75 16.50
CA GLU A 602 -13.46 -4.97 16.27
C GLU A 602 -12.54 -6.20 16.26
N ILE A 603 -11.44 -6.16 15.50
CA ILE A 603 -10.45 -7.26 15.47
C ILE A 603 -9.80 -7.43 16.85
N MET A 604 -9.33 -6.35 17.46
CA MET A 604 -8.69 -6.39 18.77
C MET A 604 -9.62 -7.00 19.82
N GLN A 605 -10.91 -6.65 19.82
CA GLN A 605 -11.88 -7.24 20.76
C GLN A 605 -12.13 -8.72 20.46
N LYS A 606 -12.18 -9.11 19.19
CA LYS A 606 -12.29 -10.52 18.80
C LYS A 606 -11.13 -11.34 19.36
N MET A 607 -9.88 -10.91 19.14
CA MET A 607 -8.70 -11.61 19.65
C MET A 607 -8.70 -11.70 21.18
N ILE A 608 -9.15 -10.65 21.86
CA ILE A 608 -9.32 -10.67 23.33
C ILE A 608 -10.32 -11.75 23.75
N ASP A 609 -11.47 -11.83 23.09
CA ASP A 609 -12.55 -12.75 23.42
C ASP A 609 -12.19 -14.20 23.09
N ASP A 610 -11.43 -14.42 22.01
CA ASP A 610 -11.08 -15.76 21.53
C ASP A 610 -9.82 -16.31 22.22
N GLU A 611 -8.87 -15.47 22.60
CA GLU A 611 -7.57 -15.90 23.11
C GLU A 611 -7.28 -15.43 24.54
N PHE A 612 -7.24 -14.11 24.75
CA PHE A 612 -6.77 -13.54 26.01
C PHE A 612 -7.69 -13.90 27.18
N THR A 613 -8.99 -13.67 27.05
CA THR A 613 -9.98 -13.96 28.09
C THR A 613 -10.06 -15.45 28.41
N PRO A 614 -10.12 -16.39 27.45
CA PRO A 614 -10.09 -17.83 27.75
C PRO A 614 -8.80 -18.29 28.41
N ALA A 615 -7.66 -17.74 28.07
CA ALA A 615 -6.35 -18.12 28.61
C ALA A 615 -6.13 -17.60 30.04
N THR A 616 -6.60 -16.39 30.35
CA THR A 616 -6.29 -15.69 31.60
C THR A 616 -7.46 -15.63 32.59
N GLY A 617 -8.68 -15.72 32.09
CA GLY A 617 -9.91 -15.45 32.85
C GLY A 617 -10.12 -13.95 33.15
N ILE A 618 -9.39 -13.05 32.47
CA ILE A 618 -9.51 -11.60 32.62
C ILE A 618 -10.43 -11.09 31.52
N GLU A 619 -11.53 -10.46 31.91
CA GLU A 619 -12.43 -9.80 30.98
C GLU A 619 -11.92 -8.39 30.64
N VAL A 620 -11.95 -8.04 29.36
CA VAL A 620 -11.50 -6.74 28.86
C VAL A 620 -12.59 -6.13 27.95
N ASP A 621 -12.91 -4.87 28.18
CA ASP A 621 -13.86 -4.11 27.36
C ASP A 621 -13.16 -2.98 26.64
N LEU A 622 -13.19 -3.01 25.32
CA LEU A 622 -12.67 -1.94 24.48
C LEU A 622 -13.68 -0.82 24.28
N SER A 623 -13.20 0.41 24.30
CA SER A 623 -13.99 1.59 23.97
C SER A 623 -13.28 2.45 22.95
N LEU A 624 -14.00 2.83 21.89
CA LEU A 624 -13.50 3.72 20.86
C LEU A 624 -13.23 5.11 21.43
N MET A 625 -12.04 5.62 21.22
CA MET A 625 -11.63 6.97 21.55
C MET A 625 -11.25 7.71 20.27
N THR A 626 -12.03 8.71 19.90
CA THR A 626 -11.84 9.46 18.65
C THR A 626 -10.90 10.66 18.80
N ASP A 627 -10.48 11.00 20.01
CA ASP A 627 -9.60 12.13 20.32
C ASP A 627 -8.81 11.86 21.60
N ALA A 628 -7.49 11.80 21.47
CA ALA A 628 -6.57 11.56 22.59
C ALA A 628 -6.60 12.68 23.64
N GLN A 629 -7.01 13.90 23.31
CA GLN A 629 -7.20 14.99 24.29
C GLN A 629 -8.30 14.67 25.32
N LYS A 630 -9.21 13.76 25.00
CA LYS A 630 -10.20 13.24 25.94
C LYS A 630 -9.54 12.60 27.16
N LEU A 631 -8.36 11.99 27.03
CA LEU A 631 -7.62 11.43 28.16
C LEU A 631 -7.21 12.49 29.18
N ILE A 632 -6.75 13.64 28.73
CA ILE A 632 -6.33 14.74 29.61
C ILE A 632 -7.54 15.25 30.42
N LEU A 633 -8.70 15.36 29.77
CA LEU A 633 -9.94 15.78 30.42
C LEU A 633 -10.46 14.71 31.40
N SER A 634 -10.40 13.45 31.04
CA SER A 634 -10.79 12.31 31.87
C SER A 634 -9.91 12.18 33.10
N ASN A 635 -8.60 12.34 32.94
CA ASN A 635 -7.67 12.36 34.07
C ASN A 635 -8.01 13.50 35.07
N ALA A 636 -8.33 14.69 34.56
CA ALA A 636 -8.73 15.81 35.41
C ALA A 636 -10.06 15.59 36.15
N SER A 637 -10.97 14.76 35.60
CA SER A 637 -12.25 14.41 36.22
C SER A 637 -12.20 13.16 37.09
N GLY A 638 -11.12 12.38 37.02
CA GLY A 638 -10.96 11.10 37.74
C GLY A 638 -11.74 9.94 37.07
N ASP A 639 -12.04 10.03 35.79
CA ASP A 639 -12.80 9.04 35.01
C ASP A 639 -11.89 8.50 33.88
N THR A 640 -10.75 7.90 34.28
CA THR A 640 -9.76 7.34 33.38
C THR A 640 -10.03 5.85 33.11
N PRO A 641 -9.67 5.32 31.91
CA PRO A 641 -9.60 3.87 31.70
C PRO A 641 -8.44 3.28 32.52
N ASP A 642 -8.32 1.95 32.50
CA ASP A 642 -7.11 1.29 33.01
C ASP A 642 -5.94 1.45 32.04
N ILE A 643 -6.23 1.33 30.74
CA ILE A 643 -5.27 1.40 29.64
C ILE A 643 -5.81 2.32 28.54
N ALA A 644 -4.91 3.04 27.90
CA ALA A 644 -5.22 3.71 26.64
C ALA A 644 -4.14 3.37 25.60
N THR A 645 -4.55 3.08 24.36
CA THR A 645 -3.65 2.68 23.25
C THR A 645 -3.85 3.57 22.03
N GLY A 646 -2.89 3.60 21.11
CA GLY A 646 -2.86 4.52 19.97
C GLY A 646 -2.58 5.97 20.38
N ILE A 647 -1.77 6.18 21.42
CA ILE A 647 -1.49 7.49 22.00
C ILE A 647 -0.21 8.06 21.40
N ASN A 648 -0.32 9.23 20.76
CA ASN A 648 0.84 9.92 20.20
C ASN A 648 1.96 10.06 21.23
N TYR A 649 3.20 9.78 20.84
CA TYR A 649 4.42 9.71 21.64
C TYR A 649 4.71 10.95 22.52
N SER A 650 4.12 12.10 22.22
CA SER A 650 4.29 13.33 23.02
C SER A 650 3.40 13.39 24.28
N ILE A 651 2.26 12.69 24.28
CA ILE A 651 1.25 12.74 25.35
C ILE A 651 1.70 11.96 26.60
N PRO A 652 2.31 10.78 26.51
CA PRO A 652 2.72 10.01 27.69
C PRO A 652 3.62 10.80 28.64
N PHE A 653 4.62 11.54 28.13
CA PHE A 653 5.47 12.38 28.96
C PHE A 653 4.67 13.43 29.75
N GLU A 654 3.75 14.13 29.08
CA GLU A 654 2.94 15.20 29.69
C GLU A 654 2.02 14.66 30.81
N MET A 655 1.55 13.43 30.70
CA MET A 655 0.74 12.77 31.72
C MET A 655 1.60 12.14 32.82
N GLY A 656 2.69 11.48 32.45
CA GLY A 656 3.62 10.78 33.37
C GLY A 656 4.30 11.73 34.34
N ILE A 657 4.82 12.88 33.85
CA ILE A 657 5.48 13.88 34.71
C ILE A 657 4.53 14.48 35.75
N ARG A 658 3.22 14.39 35.57
CA ARG A 658 2.18 14.79 36.51
C ARG A 658 1.70 13.66 37.41
N GLY A 659 2.32 12.46 37.30
CA GLY A 659 2.00 11.30 38.11
C GLY A 659 0.67 10.64 37.76
N ALA A 660 0.19 10.78 36.50
CA ALA A 660 -1.05 10.15 36.06
C ALA A 660 -0.87 8.70 35.59
N LEU A 661 0.35 8.34 35.17
CA LEU A 661 0.67 7.04 34.59
C LEU A 661 1.44 6.16 35.55
N VAL A 662 1.24 4.87 35.42
CA VAL A 662 1.92 3.84 36.19
C VAL A 662 3.36 3.67 35.70
N ASP A 663 4.29 3.58 36.62
CA ASP A 663 5.65 3.12 36.39
C ASP A 663 5.64 1.63 36.01
N LEU A 664 5.94 1.31 34.76
CA LEU A 664 5.89 -0.05 34.25
C LEU A 664 7.09 -0.90 34.70
N THR A 665 8.16 -0.29 35.24
CA THR A 665 9.32 -1.03 35.78
C THR A 665 9.01 -1.79 37.06
N LYS A 666 7.85 -1.52 37.67
CA LYS A 666 7.42 -2.24 38.88
C LYS A 666 7.02 -3.70 38.64
N PHE A 667 6.77 -4.10 37.40
CA PHE A 667 6.34 -5.45 37.03
C PHE A 667 7.55 -6.37 36.79
N ASP A 668 7.47 -7.61 37.23
CA ASP A 668 8.61 -8.52 37.28
C ASP A 668 9.26 -8.81 35.93
N ASN A 669 8.49 -8.84 34.84
CA ASN A 669 8.94 -9.15 33.46
C ASN A 669 9.11 -7.93 32.55
N TYR A 670 9.17 -6.72 33.09
CA TYR A 670 9.25 -5.51 32.25
C TYR A 670 10.44 -5.51 31.31
N GLN A 671 11.59 -6.04 31.73
CA GLN A 671 12.81 -6.09 30.90
C GLN A 671 12.58 -6.93 29.61
N GLU A 672 11.90 -8.06 29.76
CA GLU A 672 11.51 -8.91 28.62
C GLU A 672 10.58 -8.18 27.67
N VAL A 673 9.54 -7.55 28.21
CA VAL A 673 8.54 -6.82 27.40
C VAL A 673 9.19 -5.64 26.66
N PHE A 674 10.02 -4.85 27.34
CA PHE A 674 10.70 -3.71 26.71
C PHE A 674 11.84 -4.11 25.75
N SER A 675 12.35 -5.33 25.82
CA SER A 675 13.37 -5.82 24.88
C SER A 675 12.84 -6.07 23.47
N ARG A 676 11.53 -6.03 23.27
CA ARG A 676 10.84 -6.16 21.97
C ARG A 676 11.02 -4.95 21.04
N TYR A 677 11.55 -3.84 21.57
CA TYR A 677 11.60 -2.54 20.92
C TYR A 677 13.04 -2.04 20.75
N SER A 678 13.24 -1.19 19.71
CA SER A 678 14.47 -0.43 19.55
C SER A 678 14.69 0.50 20.76
N GLU A 679 15.92 0.53 21.28
CA GLU A 679 16.27 1.34 22.46
C GLU A 679 16.09 2.84 22.20
N GLY A 680 16.38 3.31 20.98
CA GLY A 680 16.17 4.70 20.57
C GLY A 680 14.70 5.13 20.54
N LEU A 681 13.80 4.18 20.28
CA LEU A 681 12.35 4.40 20.28
C LEU A 681 11.79 4.56 21.71
N LEU A 682 12.47 3.98 22.71
CA LEU A 682 12.05 4.04 24.11
C LEU A 682 12.43 5.35 24.82
N VAL A 683 13.29 6.17 24.24
CA VAL A 683 13.77 7.42 24.87
C VAL A 683 12.65 8.34 25.36
N PRO A 684 11.55 8.59 24.62
CA PRO A 684 10.45 9.43 25.08
C PRO A 684 9.64 8.83 26.24
N SER A 685 9.75 7.52 26.48
CA SER A 685 9.02 6.80 27.53
C SER A 685 9.69 6.90 28.91
N VAL A 686 10.90 7.47 28.98
CA VAL A 686 11.68 7.56 30.22
C VAL A 686 11.36 8.82 31.00
N ILE A 687 11.05 8.67 32.30
CA ILE A 687 11.02 9.75 33.28
C ILE A 687 11.81 9.31 34.51
N GLY A 688 13.01 9.88 34.73
CA GLY A 688 13.89 9.47 35.80
C GLY A 688 14.37 8.02 35.63
N ASP A 689 13.94 7.14 36.54
CA ASP A 689 14.19 5.68 36.52
C ASP A 689 12.97 4.87 36.02
N GLN A 690 11.92 5.56 35.60
CA GLN A 690 10.64 4.97 35.23
C GLN A 690 10.49 4.84 33.74
N LEU A 691 9.77 3.80 33.31
CA LEU A 691 9.22 3.64 31.98
C LEU A 691 7.70 3.77 32.06
N ILE A 692 7.11 4.74 31.36
CA ILE A 692 5.71 5.15 31.54
C ILE A 692 4.80 4.77 30.38
N SER A 693 5.33 4.23 29.31
CA SER A 693 4.57 3.82 28.12
C SER A 693 5.28 2.71 27.38
N LEU A 694 4.51 1.88 26.66
CA LEU A 694 5.00 0.90 25.69
C LEU A 694 4.74 1.43 24.28
N PRO A 695 5.72 1.46 23.36
CA PRO A 695 5.45 1.67 21.94
C PRO A 695 4.46 0.63 21.41
N GLU A 696 3.56 1.05 20.53
CA GLU A 696 2.60 0.16 19.84
C GLU A 696 2.91 0.09 18.35
N THR A 697 3.05 1.25 17.72
CA THR A 697 3.43 1.36 16.32
C THR A 697 4.67 2.22 16.16
N MET A 698 5.43 2.00 15.08
CA MET A 698 6.53 2.87 14.68
C MET A 698 6.21 3.51 13.32
N ASN A 699 6.61 4.77 13.15
CA ASN A 699 6.57 5.45 11.88
C ASN A 699 7.99 5.50 11.31
N PHE A 700 8.42 4.45 10.62
CA PHE A 700 9.76 4.38 10.05
C PHE A 700 9.93 5.38 8.90
N TYR A 701 11.16 5.86 8.72
CA TYR A 701 11.57 6.64 7.56
C TYR A 701 12.58 5.87 6.76
N VAL A 702 12.39 5.83 5.44
CA VAL A 702 13.33 5.23 4.48
C VAL A 702 13.54 6.18 3.30
N MET A 703 14.55 5.93 2.50
CA MET A 703 14.73 6.64 1.24
C MET A 703 13.97 5.91 0.13
N PHE A 704 13.10 6.63 -0.58
CA PHE A 704 12.44 6.21 -1.81
C PHE A 704 13.22 6.74 -3.00
N TYR A 705 13.35 5.95 -4.05
CA TYR A 705 13.95 6.42 -5.29
C TYR A 705 13.32 5.78 -6.53
N ARG A 706 13.24 6.54 -7.60
CA ARG A 706 12.72 6.09 -8.90
C ARG A 706 13.85 5.38 -9.64
N THR A 707 13.78 4.04 -9.72
CA THR A 707 14.78 3.20 -10.40
C THR A 707 14.84 3.54 -11.87
N ASP A 708 13.70 3.73 -12.54
CA ASP A 708 13.60 4.09 -13.95
C ASP A 708 14.25 5.45 -14.28
N ILE A 709 14.15 6.44 -13.39
CA ILE A 709 14.75 7.75 -13.58
C ILE A 709 16.26 7.69 -13.33
N LEU A 710 16.69 7.09 -12.22
CA LEU A 710 18.12 7.02 -11.87
C LEU A 710 18.91 6.22 -12.92
N ASP A 711 18.38 5.09 -13.39
CA ASP A 711 18.99 4.27 -14.43
C ASP A 711 19.17 5.05 -15.74
N LYS A 712 18.13 5.78 -16.19
CA LYS A 712 18.22 6.65 -17.39
C LYS A 712 19.28 7.74 -17.26
N LEU A 713 19.57 8.19 -16.04
CA LEU A 713 20.59 9.20 -15.75
C LEU A 713 21.97 8.60 -15.47
N GLY A 714 22.07 7.27 -15.36
CA GLY A 714 23.30 6.57 -14.97
C GLY A 714 23.72 6.89 -13.53
N LEU A 715 22.73 7.12 -12.65
CA LEU A 715 22.90 7.41 -11.23
C LEU A 715 22.52 6.18 -10.40
N THR A 716 23.12 6.04 -9.23
CA THR A 716 22.79 5.01 -8.24
C THR A 716 22.18 5.66 -7.00
N ALA A 717 21.38 4.90 -6.26
CA ALA A 717 20.84 5.34 -4.97
C ALA A 717 21.99 5.81 -4.03
N PRO A 718 21.90 7.01 -3.45
CA PRO A 718 22.97 7.56 -2.61
C PRO A 718 22.99 6.87 -1.23
N ASN A 719 24.18 6.53 -0.76
CA ASN A 719 24.39 5.91 0.54
C ASN A 719 24.68 6.94 1.65
N THR A 720 25.22 8.11 1.27
CA THR A 720 25.54 9.19 2.18
C THR A 720 24.89 10.51 1.77
N MET A 721 24.79 11.45 2.73
CA MET A 721 24.33 12.81 2.43
C MET A 721 25.25 13.55 1.47
N GLU A 722 26.55 13.24 1.46
CA GLU A 722 27.50 13.81 0.51
C GLU A 722 27.23 13.31 -0.91
N GLU A 723 26.95 12.00 -1.08
CA GLU A 723 26.57 11.43 -2.37
C GLU A 723 25.25 12.01 -2.87
N LEU A 724 24.25 12.15 -1.98
CA LEU A 724 22.98 12.79 -2.30
C LEU A 724 23.17 14.22 -2.81
N ILE A 725 23.98 15.02 -2.11
CA ILE A 725 24.30 16.39 -2.50
C ILE A 725 25.07 16.42 -3.84
N ALA A 726 25.98 15.49 -4.05
CA ALA A 726 26.79 15.44 -5.26
C ALA A 726 25.96 15.16 -6.52
N MET A 727 24.85 14.44 -6.42
CA MET A 727 23.96 14.14 -7.55
C MET A 727 22.92 15.22 -7.84
N LEU A 728 22.66 16.16 -6.91
CA LEU A 728 21.66 17.22 -7.10
C LEU A 728 21.85 18.03 -8.39
N PRO A 729 23.07 18.44 -8.81
CA PRO A 729 23.26 19.16 -10.07
C PRO A 729 22.76 18.37 -11.29
N ASP A 730 22.93 17.05 -11.31
CA ASP A 730 22.49 16.20 -12.42
C ASP A 730 20.96 16.06 -12.46
N LEU A 731 20.33 16.03 -11.31
CA LEU A 731 18.87 16.02 -11.18
C LEU A 731 18.26 17.38 -11.53
N GLN A 732 18.77 18.46 -10.92
CA GLN A 732 18.23 19.82 -11.04
C GLN A 732 18.38 20.40 -12.45
N MET A 733 19.45 20.05 -13.19
CA MET A 733 19.59 20.43 -14.60
C MET A 733 18.44 19.87 -15.48
N ARG A 734 17.75 18.86 -15.01
CA ARG A 734 16.64 18.19 -15.69
C ARG A 734 15.28 18.54 -15.09
N GLY A 735 15.24 19.47 -14.14
CA GLY A 735 14.02 19.88 -13.43
C GLY A 735 13.55 18.90 -12.34
N LEU A 736 14.39 17.92 -12.02
CA LEU A 736 14.14 16.96 -10.94
C LEU A 736 14.71 17.49 -9.63
N ASN A 737 14.19 17.00 -8.51
CA ASN A 737 14.70 17.38 -7.20
C ASN A 737 14.59 16.21 -6.21
N VAL A 738 14.96 16.48 -4.96
CA VAL A 738 14.95 15.54 -3.84
C VAL A 738 14.03 16.07 -2.75
N TYR A 739 13.29 15.18 -2.11
CA TYR A 739 12.45 15.50 -0.95
C TYR A 739 13.17 15.15 0.35
N TYR A 740 13.20 16.11 1.29
CA TYR A 740 13.59 15.89 2.68
C TYR A 740 12.39 16.17 3.60
N PRO A 741 12.08 15.32 4.62
CA PRO A 741 10.82 15.34 5.37
C PRO A 741 10.76 16.49 6.36
N THR A 742 10.51 17.69 5.87
CA THR A 742 10.20 18.87 6.69
C THR A 742 8.72 19.20 6.53
N ALA A 743 8.08 19.63 7.61
CA ALA A 743 6.69 20.09 7.52
C ALA A 743 6.55 21.32 6.59
N PRO A 744 5.39 21.53 5.96
CA PRO A 744 5.10 22.74 5.19
C PRO A 744 5.39 24.02 5.98
N MET A 745 5.74 25.09 5.29
CA MET A 745 6.10 26.37 5.92
C MET A 745 5.01 26.94 6.85
N SER A 746 3.75 26.61 6.62
CA SER A 746 2.61 27.01 7.45
C SER A 746 2.46 26.21 8.75
N ALA A 747 3.16 25.09 8.90
CA ALA A 747 3.11 24.21 10.05
C ALA A 747 4.38 24.31 10.91
N MET A 748 4.27 23.97 12.19
CA MET A 748 5.44 23.80 13.06
C MET A 748 6.18 22.53 12.63
N ARG A 749 7.50 22.62 12.49
CA ARG A 749 8.36 21.46 12.25
C ARG A 749 8.65 20.75 13.57
N ASN A 750 8.20 19.52 13.63
CA ASN A 750 8.48 18.67 14.79
C ASN A 750 9.94 18.23 14.82
N PHE A 751 10.36 17.59 15.89
CA PHE A 751 11.71 17.02 16.00
C PHE A 751 12.04 16.06 14.85
N HIS A 752 11.08 15.31 14.31
CA HIS A 752 11.28 14.43 13.15
C HIS A 752 11.93 15.12 11.94
N GLY A 753 11.61 16.40 11.71
CA GLY A 753 12.16 17.17 10.61
C GLY A 753 13.39 18.02 10.95
N THR A 754 13.71 18.20 12.25
CA THR A 754 14.77 19.13 12.67
C THR A 754 15.96 18.47 13.36
N THR A 755 15.81 17.26 13.90
CA THR A 755 16.88 16.60 14.69
C THR A 755 17.70 15.54 13.94
N PRO A 756 17.22 14.85 12.89
CA PRO A 756 17.95 13.72 12.32
C PRO A 756 19.39 14.08 11.90
N LEU A 757 19.56 15.12 11.10
CA LEU A 757 20.92 15.55 10.67
C LEU A 757 21.78 16.09 11.85
N VAL A 758 21.16 16.59 12.92
CA VAL A 758 21.89 16.92 14.15
C VAL A 758 22.49 15.66 14.75
N PHE A 759 21.69 14.62 14.95
CA PHE A 759 22.14 13.35 15.53
C PHE A 759 23.10 12.60 14.61
N GLN A 760 22.89 12.60 13.31
CA GLN A 760 23.79 12.00 12.33
C GLN A 760 25.19 12.64 12.34
N ASN A 761 25.30 13.94 12.69
CA ASN A 761 26.56 14.65 12.86
C ASN A 761 27.14 14.52 14.30
N GLY A 762 26.61 13.64 15.14
CA GLY A 762 27.06 13.46 16.52
C GLY A 762 26.61 14.55 17.51
N GLY A 763 25.69 15.44 17.06
CA GLY A 763 25.13 16.48 17.93
C GLY A 763 24.10 15.92 18.92
N SER A 764 23.79 16.70 19.94
CA SER A 764 22.77 16.37 20.94
C SER A 764 21.95 17.63 21.29
N LEU A 765 20.78 17.41 21.88
CA LEU A 765 19.91 18.52 22.31
C LEU A 765 20.23 19.00 23.72
N TYR A 766 20.70 18.09 24.59
CA TYR A 766 20.97 18.33 25.98
C TYR A 766 22.33 17.72 26.40
N GLY A 767 22.99 18.36 27.35
CA GLY A 767 24.19 17.84 28.01
C GLY A 767 23.85 17.06 29.29
N GLU A 768 24.61 17.31 30.38
CA GLU A 768 24.44 16.59 31.64
C GLU A 768 23.15 16.98 32.40
N THR A 769 22.63 18.17 32.17
CA THR A 769 21.44 18.68 32.85
C THR A 769 20.43 19.26 31.84
N ALA A 770 19.17 19.37 32.25
CA ALA A 770 18.10 19.95 31.43
C ALA A 770 18.32 21.45 31.07
N LEU A 771 19.18 22.13 31.79
CA LEU A 771 19.57 23.52 31.51
C LEU A 771 20.84 23.64 30.66
N ASP A 772 21.53 22.53 30.46
CA ASP A 772 22.72 22.44 29.62
C ASP A 772 22.30 22.09 28.19
N LEU A 773 21.80 23.10 27.47
CA LEU A 773 21.35 22.94 26.09
C LEU A 773 22.56 22.88 25.16
N MET A 774 22.64 21.82 24.34
CA MET A 774 23.75 21.58 23.42
C MET A 774 23.46 22.10 22.00
N LEU A 775 22.46 22.95 21.83
CA LEU A 775 22.11 23.51 20.51
C LEU A 775 23.23 24.35 19.90
N ASP A 776 24.09 24.96 20.72
CA ASP A 776 25.23 25.78 20.30
C ASP A 776 26.56 25.01 20.27
N SER A 777 26.56 23.69 20.50
CA SER A 777 27.73 22.84 20.30
C SER A 777 28.16 22.81 18.83
N GLU A 778 29.40 22.43 18.58
CA GLU A 778 30.00 22.42 17.22
C GLU A 778 29.23 21.40 16.34
N GLU A 779 28.97 20.22 16.87
CA GLU A 779 28.32 19.10 16.21
C GLU A 779 26.85 19.43 15.89
N THR A 780 26.12 20.00 16.85
CA THR A 780 24.70 20.39 16.64
C THR A 780 24.58 21.51 15.62
N ILE A 781 25.45 22.53 15.68
CA ILE A 781 25.50 23.60 14.68
C ILE A 781 25.87 23.03 13.29
N LYS A 782 26.84 22.07 13.22
CA LYS A 782 27.19 21.40 11.94
C LYS A 782 25.97 20.71 11.34
N GLY A 783 25.26 19.88 12.11
CA GLY A 783 24.06 19.15 11.64
C GLY A 783 22.90 20.08 11.26
N PHE A 784 22.63 21.11 12.06
CA PHE A 784 21.58 22.07 11.76
C PHE A 784 21.94 22.99 10.57
N THR A 785 23.22 23.28 10.37
CA THR A 785 23.71 23.98 9.16
C THR A 785 23.49 23.11 7.93
N GLN A 786 23.90 21.84 7.98
CA GLN A 786 23.68 20.89 6.89
C GLN A 786 22.19 20.80 6.51
N LEU A 787 21.30 20.71 7.51
CA LEU A 787 19.86 20.70 7.28
C LEU A 787 19.38 21.97 6.53
N THR A 788 19.78 23.14 7.00
CA THR A 788 19.30 24.40 6.40
C THR A 788 19.94 24.70 5.05
N GLU A 789 21.17 24.23 4.81
CA GLU A 789 21.86 24.34 3.51
C GLU A 789 21.21 23.51 2.41
N LEU A 790 20.52 22.40 2.73
CA LEU A 790 19.71 21.67 1.74
C LEU A 790 18.73 22.60 1.01
N PHE A 791 18.17 23.54 1.71
CA PHE A 791 17.14 24.47 1.19
C PHE A 791 17.72 25.82 0.72
N THR A 792 18.77 26.33 1.38
CA THR A 792 19.32 27.66 1.10
C THR A 792 20.45 27.65 0.07
N LEU A 793 21.22 26.56 -0.01
CA LEU A 793 22.37 26.41 -0.90
C LEU A 793 22.10 25.40 -2.03
N TYR A 794 21.43 24.28 -1.71
CA TYR A 794 21.21 23.18 -2.65
C TYR A 794 19.82 23.18 -3.30
N ASP A 795 18.98 24.19 -2.99
CA ASP A 795 17.70 24.46 -3.64
C ASP A 795 16.69 23.31 -3.59
N LEU A 796 16.66 22.55 -2.48
CA LEU A 796 15.58 21.59 -2.24
C LEU A 796 14.26 22.34 -2.03
N PRO A 797 13.12 21.76 -2.45
CA PRO A 797 11.81 22.40 -2.26
C PRO A 797 11.45 22.48 -0.77
N VAL A 798 11.18 23.69 -0.28
CA VAL A 798 10.84 23.96 1.13
C VAL A 798 9.39 23.55 1.48
N ASP A 799 8.52 23.59 0.49
CA ASP A 799 7.09 23.28 0.65
C ASP A 799 6.66 22.24 -0.39
N VAL A 800 6.51 21.01 0.07
CA VAL A 800 6.00 19.90 -0.72
C VAL A 800 4.70 19.42 -0.04
N PRO A 801 3.54 19.86 -0.52
CA PRO A 801 2.27 19.54 0.12
C PRO A 801 1.94 18.05 0.14
N ASN A 802 2.41 17.31 -0.86
CA ASN A 802 2.14 15.88 -1.01
C ASN A 802 3.31 15.20 -1.74
N PHE A 803 4.20 14.56 -0.97
CA PHE A 803 5.34 13.82 -1.53
C PHE A 803 4.91 12.71 -2.49
N TYR A 804 3.90 11.92 -2.14
CA TYR A 804 3.38 10.83 -2.96
C TYR A 804 3.08 11.27 -4.39
N GLN A 805 2.34 12.39 -4.57
CA GLN A 805 1.99 12.88 -5.91
C GLN A 805 3.22 13.32 -6.72
N HIS A 806 4.18 13.99 -6.09
CA HIS A 806 5.40 14.43 -6.74
C HIS A 806 6.34 13.26 -7.10
N PHE A 807 6.41 12.26 -6.24
CA PHE A 807 7.17 11.03 -6.48
C PHE A 807 6.51 10.19 -7.59
N ARG A 808 5.19 10.01 -7.54
CA ARG A 808 4.39 9.36 -8.58
C ARG A 808 4.61 10.02 -9.95
N ASN A 809 4.59 11.34 -10.01
CA ASN A 809 4.83 12.12 -11.22
C ASN A 809 6.30 12.14 -11.67
N GLY A 810 7.23 11.78 -10.82
CA GLY A 810 8.67 11.68 -11.10
C GLY A 810 9.46 12.98 -11.01
N ASP A 811 8.89 14.11 -10.59
CA ASP A 811 9.62 15.37 -10.39
C ASP A 811 10.43 15.38 -9.08
N LEU A 812 10.06 14.57 -8.11
CA LEU A 812 10.90 14.21 -6.98
C LEU A 812 11.39 12.76 -7.16
N ALA A 813 12.54 12.63 -7.82
CA ALA A 813 13.11 11.32 -8.16
C ALA A 813 13.64 10.54 -6.95
N ILE A 814 13.96 11.25 -5.86
CA ILE A 814 14.41 10.69 -4.58
C ILE A 814 13.68 11.43 -3.46
N GLY A 815 13.34 10.72 -2.39
CA GLY A 815 12.78 11.34 -1.18
C GLY A 815 12.98 10.50 0.05
N ILE A 816 13.22 11.14 1.20
CA ILE A 816 13.14 10.50 2.51
C ILE A 816 11.71 10.69 3.00
N ALA A 817 10.97 9.63 3.23
CA ALA A 817 9.58 9.72 3.62
C ALA A 817 9.20 8.59 4.60
N ASP A 818 8.00 8.69 5.14
CA ASP A 818 7.51 7.87 6.23
C ASP A 818 6.65 6.68 5.77
N PHE A 819 6.21 5.89 6.74
CA PHE A 819 5.33 4.74 6.55
C PHE A 819 4.06 5.08 5.74
N ASN A 820 3.43 6.25 5.98
CA ASN A 820 2.23 6.61 5.24
C ASN A 820 2.53 6.78 3.74
N SER A 821 3.69 7.36 3.42
CA SER A 821 4.15 7.50 2.04
C SER A 821 4.45 6.13 1.42
N TYR A 822 5.05 5.22 2.20
CA TYR A 822 5.29 3.84 1.77
C TYR A 822 3.99 3.13 1.39
N ASN A 823 3.02 3.13 2.29
CA ASN A 823 1.72 2.50 2.06
C ASN A 823 1.00 3.09 0.83
N LEU A 824 1.00 4.42 0.69
CA LEU A 824 0.38 5.07 -0.47
C LEU A 824 1.06 4.73 -1.80
N ILE A 825 2.41 4.69 -1.84
CA ILE A 825 3.13 4.38 -3.07
C ILE A 825 2.94 2.90 -3.44
N LEU A 826 2.97 2.02 -2.46
CA LEU A 826 2.80 0.58 -2.66
C LEU A 826 1.42 0.26 -3.26
N ASN A 827 0.35 0.85 -2.72
CA ASN A 827 -1.03 0.45 -3.03
C ASN A 827 -1.75 1.38 -4.03
N ALA A 828 -1.36 2.65 -4.16
CA ALA A 828 -2.13 3.63 -4.93
C ALA A 828 -1.36 4.21 -6.13
N ALA A 829 -0.30 3.55 -6.62
CA ALA A 829 0.48 4.00 -7.76
C ALA A 829 0.83 2.84 -8.72
N PRO A 830 -0.15 2.12 -9.27
CA PRO A 830 0.09 0.93 -10.08
C PRO A 830 0.88 1.22 -11.37
N GLU A 831 0.80 2.42 -11.94
CA GLU A 831 1.53 2.79 -13.15
C GLU A 831 3.04 2.96 -12.95
N ILE A 832 3.50 3.12 -11.70
CA ILE A 832 4.94 3.13 -11.36
C ILE A 832 5.39 1.85 -10.64
N ALA A 833 4.53 0.86 -10.53
CA ALA A 833 4.90 -0.45 -10.00
C ALA A 833 6.18 -0.95 -10.70
N ASN A 834 7.11 -1.50 -9.94
CA ASN A 834 8.44 -1.93 -10.42
C ASN A 834 9.36 -0.81 -10.98
N SER A 835 8.99 0.46 -10.82
CA SER A 835 9.80 1.61 -11.25
C SER A 835 10.37 2.41 -10.08
N TRP A 836 10.26 1.90 -8.88
CA TRP A 836 10.79 2.49 -7.65
C TRP A 836 11.28 1.40 -6.69
N ALA A 837 12.07 1.82 -5.73
CA ALA A 837 12.51 0.98 -4.62
C ALA A 837 12.75 1.84 -3.38
N ILE A 838 12.91 1.18 -2.23
CA ILE A 838 13.39 1.82 -1.01
C ILE A 838 14.85 1.48 -0.76
N ALA A 839 15.50 2.29 0.06
CA ALA A 839 16.85 2.06 0.57
C ALA A 839 17.00 2.70 1.96
N LEU A 840 18.09 2.39 2.64
CA LEU A 840 18.44 3.06 3.89
C LEU A 840 18.56 4.57 3.68
N VAL A 841 18.18 5.34 4.68
CA VAL A 841 18.33 6.80 4.64
C VAL A 841 19.80 7.16 4.41
N PRO A 842 20.12 8.09 3.48
CA PRO A 842 21.47 8.60 3.31
C PRO A 842 22.00 9.18 4.62
N GLY A 843 23.09 8.63 5.13
CA GLY A 843 23.64 9.01 6.42
C GLY A 843 24.85 9.93 6.32
N VAL A 844 25.37 10.32 7.47
CA VAL A 844 26.61 11.06 7.61
C VAL A 844 27.72 10.12 8.06
N GLU A 845 28.82 10.05 7.30
CA GLU A 845 29.95 9.22 7.64
C GLU A 845 30.75 9.86 8.80
N ASP A 846 31.02 9.09 9.85
CA ASP A 846 31.88 9.48 10.96
C ASP A 846 33.34 9.42 10.49
N GLU A 847 34.04 10.55 10.55
CA GLU A 847 35.40 10.69 10.02
C GLU A 847 36.44 9.84 10.78
N GLU A 848 36.15 9.43 12.04
CA GLU A 848 37.08 8.67 12.86
C GLU A 848 36.86 7.14 12.72
N THR A 849 35.62 6.72 12.65
CA THR A 849 35.22 5.28 12.61
C THR A 849 34.98 4.78 11.19
N GLY A 850 34.55 5.65 10.27
CA GLY A 850 34.08 5.29 8.93
C GLY A 850 32.67 4.66 8.95
N GLU A 851 31.98 4.70 10.07
CA GLU A 851 30.60 4.26 10.18
C GLU A 851 29.65 5.34 9.65
N ILE A 852 28.55 4.92 8.99
CA ILE A 852 27.54 5.83 8.46
C ILE A 852 26.39 5.91 9.46
N ASN A 853 26.25 7.06 10.10
CA ASN A 853 25.13 7.36 10.99
C ASN A 853 23.87 7.70 10.18
N ARG A 854 22.78 6.93 10.34
CA ARG A 854 21.52 7.07 9.61
C ARG A 854 20.36 7.40 10.52
N TYR A 855 20.63 8.05 11.66
CA TYR A 855 19.60 8.32 12.67
C TYR A 855 18.39 9.05 12.08
N MET A 856 17.20 8.46 12.31
CA MET A 856 15.89 9.02 11.99
C MET A 856 14.93 8.83 13.16
N SER A 857 13.86 9.62 13.19
CA SER A 857 12.78 9.45 14.16
C SER A 857 11.91 8.24 13.78
N GLY A 858 11.36 7.53 14.79
CA GLY A 858 10.41 6.44 14.62
C GLY A 858 8.97 6.82 15.00
N GLY A 859 8.76 7.99 15.58
CA GLY A 859 7.46 8.61 15.84
C GLY A 859 6.38 7.71 16.44
N ALA A 860 6.72 6.87 17.40
CA ALA A 860 5.83 5.83 17.93
C ALA A 860 4.51 6.35 18.51
N GLU A 861 3.43 5.63 18.25
CA GLU A 861 2.25 5.68 19.11
C GLU A 861 2.40 4.66 20.24
N SER A 862 1.85 4.96 21.39
CA SER A 862 2.13 4.24 22.63
C SER A 862 0.87 3.75 23.32
N THR A 863 1.04 2.71 24.12
CA THR A 863 0.07 2.23 25.13
C THR A 863 0.49 2.70 26.50
N VAL A 864 -0.44 3.26 27.27
CA VAL A 864 -0.23 3.79 28.63
C VAL A 864 -1.18 3.14 29.63
N MET A 865 -0.72 3.02 30.90
CA MET A 865 -1.53 2.51 32.01
C MET A 865 -1.78 3.62 33.04
N PHE A 866 -3.04 3.74 33.47
CA PHE A 866 -3.46 4.66 34.53
C PHE A 866 -3.44 3.97 35.89
N HIS A 867 -3.24 4.78 36.96
CA HIS A 867 -3.25 4.26 38.32
C HIS A 867 -4.62 3.73 38.75
N SER A 868 -4.59 2.54 39.34
CA SER A 868 -5.71 1.85 39.97
C SER A 868 -5.26 1.10 41.21
N ASP A 869 -6.00 0.09 41.68
CA ASP A 869 -5.48 -0.79 42.73
C ASP A 869 -4.50 -1.82 42.14
N ASP A 870 -3.62 -2.33 43.03
CA ASP A 870 -2.53 -3.24 42.64
C ASP A 870 -3.03 -4.51 41.89
N GLU A 871 -4.20 -5.05 42.21
CA GLU A 871 -4.74 -6.25 41.55
C GLU A 871 -5.19 -5.92 40.13
N ARG A 872 -5.80 -4.74 39.98
CA ARG A 872 -6.28 -4.25 38.67
C ARG A 872 -5.11 -3.86 37.75
N GLU A 873 -4.09 -3.21 38.30
CA GLU A 873 -2.87 -2.89 37.55
C GLU A 873 -2.10 -4.14 37.09
N GLN A 874 -2.09 -5.22 37.93
CA GLN A 874 -1.52 -6.50 37.49
C GLN A 874 -2.27 -7.15 36.34
N LYS A 875 -3.60 -7.08 36.32
CA LYS A 875 -4.43 -7.58 35.21
C LYS A 875 -4.23 -6.73 33.96
N ALA A 876 -4.15 -5.42 34.11
CA ALA A 876 -3.87 -4.50 33.04
C ALA A 876 -2.50 -4.76 32.41
N TRP A 877 -1.47 -5.04 33.23
CA TRP A 877 -0.16 -5.40 32.73
C TRP A 877 -0.14 -6.73 31.97
N GLN A 878 -0.87 -7.76 32.44
CA GLN A 878 -0.99 -9.00 31.69
C GLN A 878 -1.62 -8.79 30.31
N PHE A 879 -2.57 -7.87 30.20
CA PHE A 879 -3.12 -7.50 28.91
C PHE A 879 -2.10 -6.76 28.03
N MET A 880 -1.37 -5.79 28.58
CA MET A 880 -0.35 -5.06 27.81
C MET A 880 0.79 -5.98 27.33
N ASP A 881 1.23 -6.93 28.16
CA ASP A 881 2.24 -7.92 27.80
C ASP A 881 1.76 -8.84 26.67
N TRP A 882 0.52 -9.37 26.79
CA TRP A 882 -0.10 -10.17 25.73
C TRP A 882 -0.27 -9.37 24.44
N TRP A 883 -0.87 -8.18 24.50
CA TRP A 883 -1.11 -7.34 23.34
C TRP A 883 0.18 -6.98 22.59
N SER A 884 1.24 -6.70 23.31
CA SER A 884 2.54 -6.33 22.73
C SER A 884 3.42 -7.52 22.33
N SER A 885 2.96 -8.77 22.47
CA SER A 885 3.73 -9.96 22.07
C SER A 885 3.84 -10.09 20.55
N ALA A 886 4.92 -10.75 20.09
CA ALA A 886 5.18 -10.87 18.65
C ALA A 886 4.07 -11.60 17.91
N SER A 887 3.58 -12.72 18.44
CA SER A 887 2.51 -13.50 17.83
C SER A 887 1.20 -12.70 17.68
N VAL A 888 0.80 -12.00 18.77
CA VAL A 888 -0.45 -11.22 18.78
C VAL A 888 -0.39 -10.02 17.84
N GLN A 889 0.73 -9.31 17.81
CA GLN A 889 0.91 -8.17 16.93
C GLN A 889 1.00 -8.58 15.45
N ALA A 890 1.62 -9.72 15.15
CA ALA A 890 1.68 -10.26 13.81
C ALA A 890 0.30 -10.74 13.34
N GLU A 891 -0.41 -11.52 14.17
CA GLU A 891 -1.77 -11.98 13.86
C GLU A 891 -2.74 -10.81 13.66
N PHE A 892 -2.66 -9.79 14.52
CA PHE A 892 -3.49 -8.59 14.36
C PHE A 892 -3.23 -7.88 13.03
N GLY A 893 -1.97 -7.73 12.63
CA GLY A 893 -1.61 -7.10 11.36
C GLY A 893 -2.07 -7.91 10.15
N GLN A 894 -1.91 -9.24 10.19
CA GLN A 894 -2.40 -10.13 9.15
C GLN A 894 -3.95 -10.10 9.05
N MET A 895 -4.64 -10.15 10.19
CA MET A 895 -6.11 -10.05 10.21
C MET A 895 -6.62 -8.72 9.64
N LEU A 896 -5.93 -7.60 9.92
CA LEU A 896 -6.30 -6.30 9.35
C LEU A 896 -6.26 -6.35 7.83
N GLN A 897 -5.17 -6.85 7.26
CA GLN A 897 -4.99 -6.92 5.82
C GLN A 897 -5.97 -7.89 5.16
N ILE A 898 -6.14 -9.08 5.73
CA ILE A 898 -7.10 -10.08 5.22
C ILE A 898 -8.55 -9.58 5.28
N MET A 899 -8.91 -8.82 6.32
CA MET A 899 -10.30 -8.41 6.52
C MET A 899 -10.67 -7.09 5.83
N TYR A 900 -9.69 -6.23 5.55
CA TYR A 900 -9.97 -4.87 5.08
C TYR A 900 -9.14 -4.43 3.87
N GLY A 901 -8.22 -5.28 3.39
CA GLY A 901 -7.43 -5.01 2.19
C GLY A 901 -5.97 -4.64 2.47
N ASP A 902 -5.19 -4.62 1.40
CA ASP A 902 -3.73 -4.46 1.46
C ASP A 902 -3.28 -3.09 1.96
N GLU A 903 -4.15 -2.08 1.90
CA GLU A 903 -3.84 -0.77 2.46
C GLU A 903 -3.83 -0.74 4.00
N TYR A 904 -4.33 -1.78 4.68
CA TYR A 904 -4.36 -1.90 6.15
C TYR A 904 -3.10 -2.56 6.73
N ILE A 905 -1.93 -2.15 6.24
CA ILE A 905 -0.65 -2.64 6.77
C ILE A 905 -0.42 -2.12 8.21
N TRP A 906 -0.01 -3.01 9.11
CA TRP A 906 0.23 -2.70 10.52
C TRP A 906 1.71 -2.41 10.79
N PRO A 907 2.11 -1.16 11.11
CA PRO A 907 3.50 -0.82 11.40
C PRO A 907 3.82 -1.06 12.88
N THR A 908 3.78 -2.29 13.35
CA THR A 908 4.07 -2.59 14.76
C THR A 908 5.46 -2.11 15.17
N ALA A 909 5.58 -1.63 16.41
CA ALA A 909 6.88 -1.27 17.00
C ALA A 909 7.65 -2.48 17.55
N ASN A 910 7.00 -3.65 17.67
CA ASN A 910 7.65 -4.89 18.06
C ASN A 910 8.43 -5.45 16.87
N LEU A 911 9.77 -5.43 16.94
CA LEU A 911 10.64 -5.83 15.83
C LEU A 911 10.49 -7.30 15.44
N GLU A 912 10.30 -8.21 16.43
CA GLU A 912 10.07 -9.63 16.16
C GLU A 912 8.72 -9.86 15.46
N ALA A 913 7.69 -9.10 15.83
CA ALA A 913 6.40 -9.13 15.13
C ALA A 913 6.50 -8.57 13.72
N PHE A 914 7.29 -7.52 13.53
CA PHE A 914 7.48 -6.88 12.22
C PHE A 914 8.05 -7.86 11.18
N GLU A 915 8.97 -8.75 11.58
CA GLU A 915 9.49 -9.81 10.73
C GLU A 915 8.42 -10.78 10.21
N LEU A 916 7.34 -10.96 10.99
CA LEU A 916 6.23 -11.87 10.65
C LEU A 916 5.11 -11.21 9.84
N LEU A 917 5.15 -9.89 9.68
CA LEU A 917 4.14 -9.16 8.91
C LEU A 917 4.37 -9.31 7.40
N PRO A 918 3.30 -9.22 6.58
CA PRO A 918 3.35 -9.42 5.15
C PRO A 918 3.87 -8.18 4.39
N TYR A 919 5.07 -7.74 4.73
CA TYR A 919 5.83 -6.81 3.90
C TYR A 919 6.68 -7.59 2.90
N PRO A 920 6.92 -7.09 1.67
CA PRO A 920 7.89 -7.69 0.76
C PRO A 920 9.24 -7.91 1.46
N SER A 921 9.84 -9.09 1.29
CA SER A 921 11.05 -9.48 2.03
C SER A 921 12.20 -8.49 1.86
N SER A 922 12.43 -7.99 0.64
CA SER A 922 13.46 -6.99 0.34
C SER A 922 13.24 -5.66 1.09
N ASP A 923 12.01 -5.21 1.18
CA ASP A 923 11.64 -3.97 1.86
C ASP A 923 11.74 -4.15 3.38
N LYS A 924 11.30 -5.31 3.87
CA LYS A 924 11.36 -5.69 5.28
C LYS A 924 12.79 -5.63 5.82
N ASP A 925 13.74 -6.19 5.09
CA ASP A 925 15.16 -6.17 5.46
C ASP A 925 15.68 -4.74 5.60
N ILE A 926 15.35 -3.86 4.65
CA ILE A 926 15.75 -2.45 4.67
C ILE A 926 15.10 -1.71 5.84
N ILE A 927 13.80 -1.94 6.08
CA ILE A 927 13.07 -1.29 7.17
C ILE A 927 13.62 -1.74 8.52
N MET A 928 13.91 -3.02 8.69
CA MET A 928 14.48 -3.58 9.93
C MET A 928 15.89 -3.03 10.20
N GLU A 929 16.75 -2.96 9.18
CA GLU A 929 18.09 -2.35 9.33
C GLU A 929 17.97 -0.86 9.68
N GLN A 930 17.04 -0.13 9.07
CA GLN A 930 16.81 1.29 9.39
C GLN A 930 16.21 1.45 10.81
N ALA A 931 15.40 0.51 11.28
CA ALA A 931 14.82 0.54 12.63
C ALA A 931 15.87 0.45 13.75
N GLU A 932 17.05 -0.16 13.50
CA GLU A 932 18.19 -0.13 14.42
C GLU A 932 18.78 1.30 14.58
N GLN A 933 18.55 2.16 13.59
CA GLN A 933 19.00 3.55 13.57
C GLN A 933 17.90 4.56 14.00
N ILE A 934 16.82 4.08 14.61
CA ILE A 934 15.82 4.97 15.21
C ILE A 934 16.41 5.65 16.45
N LEU A 935 16.32 6.98 16.48
CA LEU A 935 16.70 7.78 17.65
C LEU A 935 15.70 8.92 17.84
N GLU A 936 14.91 8.80 18.88
CA GLU A 936 13.94 9.83 19.27
C GLU A 936 14.57 10.95 20.08
N ALA A 937 14.06 12.17 19.86
CA ALA A 937 14.41 13.30 20.71
C ALA A 937 13.87 13.10 22.14
N PRO A 938 14.70 13.32 23.19
CA PRO A 938 14.25 13.16 24.56
C PRO A 938 13.14 14.14 24.93
N ARG A 939 12.11 13.64 25.60
CA ARG A 939 11.00 14.46 26.13
C ARG A 939 11.24 14.80 27.59
N LEU A 940 11.27 16.09 27.88
CA LEU A 940 11.48 16.60 29.25
C LEU A 940 10.78 17.94 29.46
N LEU A 941 10.84 18.47 30.70
CA LEU A 941 10.25 19.75 31.05
C LEU A 941 10.83 20.85 30.18
N GLY A 942 9.96 21.50 29.37
CA GLY A 942 10.38 22.55 28.44
C GLY A 942 10.68 22.08 27.01
N SER A 943 10.68 20.77 26.71
CA SER A 943 10.99 20.25 25.37
C SER A 943 10.05 20.77 24.28
N TYR A 944 8.78 21.03 24.57
CA TYR A 944 7.84 21.67 23.63
C TYR A 944 8.31 23.06 23.17
N MET A 945 9.00 23.79 24.05
CA MET A 945 9.59 25.08 23.69
C MET A 945 10.82 24.88 22.79
N LEU A 946 11.65 23.87 23.07
CA LEU A 946 12.77 23.53 22.24
C LEU A 946 12.34 23.16 20.83
N GLU A 947 11.36 22.30 20.70
CA GLU A 947 10.80 21.87 19.41
C GLU A 947 10.28 23.07 18.60
N ARG A 948 9.55 23.97 19.27
CA ARG A 948 9.05 25.21 18.65
C ARG A 948 10.18 26.14 18.21
N GLU A 949 11.18 26.36 19.07
CA GLU A 949 12.26 27.31 18.77
C GLU A 949 13.23 26.75 17.71
N MET A 950 13.42 25.43 17.61
CA MET A 950 14.13 24.82 16.48
C MET A 950 13.35 25.01 15.16
N SER A 951 12.02 24.87 15.17
CA SER A 951 11.17 25.18 14.02
C SER A 951 11.27 26.67 13.62
N ASN A 952 11.23 27.58 14.60
CA ASN A 952 11.40 29.02 14.37
C ASN A 952 12.79 29.35 13.80
N ALA A 953 13.83 28.74 14.34
CA ALA A 953 15.19 28.88 13.87
C ALA A 953 15.34 28.45 12.40
N PHE A 954 14.78 27.28 12.03
CA PHE A 954 14.75 26.84 10.66
C PHE A 954 14.10 27.88 9.73
N ASN A 955 12.92 28.39 10.09
CA ASN A 955 12.23 29.41 9.30
C ASN A 955 13.03 30.71 9.16
N SER A 956 13.62 31.20 10.25
CA SER A 956 14.45 32.43 10.21
C SER A 956 15.69 32.27 9.32
N ILE A 957 16.28 31.08 9.30
CA ILE A 957 17.44 30.81 8.44
C ILE A 957 17.02 30.64 6.98
N VAL A 958 16.04 29.78 6.72
CA VAL A 958 15.69 29.37 5.34
C VAL A 958 14.89 30.47 4.63
N VAL A 959 14.00 31.17 5.34
CA VAL A 959 13.11 32.17 4.73
C VAL A 959 13.68 33.59 4.86
N ASP A 960 14.14 33.96 6.07
CA ASP A 960 14.57 35.33 6.36
C ASP A 960 16.06 35.55 6.13
N GLY A 961 16.83 34.46 5.89
CA GLY A 961 18.27 34.50 5.61
C GLY A 961 19.14 34.87 6.82
N GLU A 962 18.64 34.60 8.03
CA GLU A 962 19.39 34.83 9.28
C GLU A 962 20.57 33.84 9.40
N SER A 963 21.58 34.17 10.20
CA SER A 963 22.70 33.24 10.41
C SER A 963 22.31 32.13 11.41
N VAL A 964 22.73 30.90 11.13
CA VAL A 964 22.49 29.74 12.00
C VAL A 964 22.92 30.04 13.44
N ARG A 965 24.12 30.55 13.64
CA ARG A 965 24.67 30.85 14.98
C ARG A 965 23.83 31.84 15.77
N SER A 966 23.45 32.96 15.15
CA SER A 966 22.68 34.00 15.87
C SER A 966 21.29 33.51 16.26
N THR A 967 20.67 32.73 15.38
CA THR A 967 19.32 32.22 15.58
C THR A 967 19.29 31.12 16.66
N VAL A 968 20.28 30.24 16.65
CA VAL A 968 20.46 29.21 17.68
C VAL A 968 20.76 29.84 19.04
N ASP A 969 21.64 30.84 19.12
CA ASP A 969 21.95 31.58 20.37
C ASP A 969 20.70 32.26 20.98
N GLU A 970 19.73 32.66 20.16
CA GLU A 970 18.47 33.20 20.63
C GLU A 970 17.52 32.09 21.12
N ALA A 971 17.41 30.99 20.37
CA ALA A 971 16.65 29.81 20.77
C ALA A 971 17.10 29.27 22.15
N VAL A 972 18.40 29.12 22.36
CA VAL A 972 18.98 28.70 23.65
C VAL A 972 18.45 29.57 24.80
N LYS A 973 18.48 30.91 24.66
CA LYS A 973 18.01 31.80 25.72
C LYS A 973 16.51 31.65 26.03
N ILE A 974 15.70 31.44 25.00
CA ILE A 974 14.24 31.29 25.15
C ILE A 974 13.94 29.95 25.83
N VAL A 975 14.55 28.88 25.34
CA VAL A 975 14.35 27.51 25.85
C VAL A 975 14.86 27.40 27.28
N THR A 976 16.09 27.87 27.58
CA THR A 976 16.64 27.84 28.95
C THR A 976 15.69 28.49 29.96
N ARG A 977 15.20 29.69 29.66
CA ARG A 977 14.26 30.41 30.53
C ARG A 977 12.95 29.62 30.77
N GLU A 978 12.43 28.99 29.75
CA GLU A 978 11.22 28.18 29.89
C GLU A 978 11.48 26.89 30.66
N THR A 979 12.58 26.23 30.41
CA THR A 979 13.01 25.02 31.13
C THR A 979 13.24 25.33 32.62
N GLU A 980 13.93 26.44 32.96
CA GLU A 980 14.07 26.91 34.34
C GLU A 980 12.69 27.10 35.01
N ARG A 981 11.78 27.79 34.33
CA ARG A 981 10.44 28.04 34.83
C ARG A 981 9.69 26.74 35.10
N LYS A 982 9.82 25.75 34.21
CA LYS A 982 9.18 24.45 34.36
C LYS A 982 9.82 23.60 35.46
N LEU A 983 11.13 23.59 35.56
CA LEU A 983 11.82 22.90 36.66
C LEU A 983 11.45 23.47 38.04
N GLU A 984 11.29 24.83 38.17
CA GLU A 984 10.78 25.47 39.37
C GLU A 984 9.32 25.09 39.64
N GLU A 985 8.44 25.12 38.61
CA GLU A 985 7.02 24.78 38.71
C GLU A 985 6.83 23.35 39.23
N PHE A 986 7.67 22.41 38.81
CA PHE A 986 7.62 21.01 39.21
C PHE A 986 8.48 20.66 40.42
N GLY A 987 9.23 21.65 40.99
CA GLY A 987 9.95 21.52 42.26
C GLY A 987 11.34 20.88 42.16
N TYR A 988 11.91 20.76 40.98
CA TYR A 988 13.28 20.27 40.80
C TYR A 988 14.35 21.31 41.17
N ILE A 989 14.02 22.60 41.01
CA ILE A 989 14.88 23.72 41.47
C ILE A 989 14.08 24.69 42.32
N ASP A 990 14.78 25.47 43.16
CA ASP A 990 14.17 26.56 43.90
C ASP A 990 14.13 27.91 43.08
N SER A 991 13.51 28.94 43.62
CA SER A 991 13.43 30.27 42.96
C SER A 991 14.77 31.00 42.83
N GLU A 992 15.84 30.47 43.41
CA GLU A 992 17.22 30.95 43.29
C GLU A 992 18.03 30.10 42.29
N GLY A 993 17.42 29.02 41.70
CA GLY A 993 18.03 28.11 40.74
C GLY A 993 18.85 26.99 41.39
N ASN A 994 18.78 26.79 42.73
CA ASN A 994 19.44 25.68 43.35
C ASN A 994 18.68 24.39 43.15
N VAL A 995 19.41 23.32 42.85
CA VAL A 995 18.83 21.99 42.63
C VAL A 995 18.25 21.46 43.95
N ILE A 996 16.95 21.11 43.95
CA ILE A 996 16.24 20.46 45.07
C ILE A 996 16.25 18.96 44.83
N GLU A 997 15.98 18.54 43.59
CA GLU A 997 15.96 17.14 43.19
C GLU A 997 16.65 17.04 41.83
N GLU A 998 17.42 15.97 41.61
CA GLU A 998 18.14 15.72 40.39
C GLU A 998 17.16 15.35 39.25
N TYR A 999 17.30 16.01 38.10
CA TYR A 999 16.49 15.75 36.93
C TYR A 999 17.31 15.05 35.86
N TYR A 1000 16.98 13.80 35.58
CA TYR A 1000 17.71 12.96 34.63
C TYR A 1000 17.24 13.21 33.20
N ILE A 1001 18.19 13.28 32.25
CA ILE A 1001 17.91 13.42 30.83
C ILE A 1001 17.64 12.03 30.24
N PRO A 1002 16.50 11.81 29.55
CA PRO A 1002 16.25 10.57 28.80
C PRO A 1002 17.31 10.39 27.70
N SER A 1003 17.91 9.21 27.65
CA SER A 1003 18.87 8.84 26.60
C SER A 1003 18.85 7.33 26.38
N VAL A 1004 19.48 6.85 25.30
CA VAL A 1004 19.65 5.42 25.03
C VAL A 1004 20.42 4.73 26.17
N GLU A 1005 21.46 5.38 26.71
CA GLU A 1005 22.21 4.86 27.83
C GLU A 1005 21.32 4.70 29.05
N ARG A 1006 20.43 5.67 29.29
CA ARG A 1006 19.50 5.59 30.41
C ARG A 1006 18.50 4.45 30.24
N VAL A 1007 17.99 4.25 29.01
CA VAL A 1007 17.15 3.10 28.66
C VAL A 1007 17.88 1.79 28.98
N ARG A 1008 19.15 1.65 28.58
CA ARG A 1008 19.98 0.48 28.84
C ARG A 1008 20.17 0.25 30.34
N GLU A 1009 20.49 1.29 31.10
CA GLU A 1009 20.61 1.19 32.57
C GLU A 1009 19.32 0.66 33.21
N ILE A 1010 18.14 1.21 32.84
CA ILE A 1010 16.85 0.78 33.37
C ILE A 1010 16.56 -0.68 32.97
N LEU A 1011 16.91 -1.08 31.75
CA LEU A 1011 16.73 -2.46 31.28
C LEU A 1011 17.81 -3.44 31.82
N GLY A 1012 18.85 -2.93 32.48
CA GLY A 1012 19.93 -3.77 33.03
C GLY A 1012 20.89 -4.34 31.98
N LYS A 1013 21.02 -3.63 30.84
CA LYS A 1013 21.91 -3.97 29.71
C LYS A 1013 23.24 -3.24 29.77
#